data_961499e2796fa6cb2fb1d124f03fc7e5
#
_entry.id   961499e2796fa6cb2fb1d124f03fc7e5
#
_cell.length_a   1.000
_cell.length_b   1.000
_cell.length_c   1.000
_cell.angle_alpha   90.00
_cell.angle_beta   90.00
_cell.angle_gamma   90.00
#
_symmetry.space_group_name_H-M   'P 1'
#
loop_
_entity.id
_entity.type
_entity.pdbx_description
1 polymer ?
#
loop_
_entity_poly.entity_id
_entity_poly.type
_entity_poly.pdbx_seq_one_letter_code
_entity_poly.pdbx_strand_id
1 'polypeptide(L)'
;MKELPKVYDPKQVESKIYDMWMRGGYFAGKADPDKKPFSIVMPPPNVTGQLHMGHALDATLQDILTRYKRMQGYAALWVPGTDHAGIATQIKVEEMLRKEEGLTRYDLGREEFLKRVWAWKKQYGNRIVEQQKSLGVSCDWDRSRFTMDEGCSKAVRETFCELYEKGLIYKGNRIINWCPHCRTALSDAEVEYKDMPGAFWYIRYPLKDSDDYLTIATTRPETMLGDTGIAVNPADERYQHLVGKTAILPLVGRELPIVADDYVELDFGTGCVKMTPCHDPNDYEVGLRHGLEQILIFDEDARVINGGKYNGLDRYEARKAIVADLEEQGYLIKTEPYSHNVGTCYRCHNDVEPLISAQWFVKMEPLAKEAIRVVNDGTIKFVPERFTKTYINWMENVHDWCISRQLWWGHQIPAWYCDECGHINVKREDPTECEKCGCKHLTREEDVLDTWFSSALWPFSTMGWPDLDSPDLKYWYPTSVMVTGYDIIFFWVARMIFSGMEQMKKEPFKTVFIHGLVRDDKGRKMSKSLGNGIDPLEMAEKYGADALRFNLITGNSPGNDMRFYVEKCEAMRNFCNKIWNASRFVMMNLTIDHVELPKKLELEDKWILSKLNTLIREVTDNMDAFELGVASAKIYDFIWDNYCDWFIELTKNRLNSEDQTTRENAQNVLCYVLIETLKLLHPFMPFITEEIWQALPHEGEFLMLSKWPEYNEKSSFPAEEEAMQTVIEAITAIRARRNEMNVAPSKKVHYTVATAHADTFSAGIPFFTRLASASDVTIVPADAAIDADGKVEVDTHAARIFMPLAELVDFEKELARIAKEKANAEKQLAGIENKLKNEGFLAKAPEAVVNGARADAEKLRALIEKLDASAAAMKK
;
A
#
# COMPACT_ATOMS: atom_id res chain seq x y z
N MET A 1 31.38 19.34 20.06
CA MET A 1 30.10 18.66 19.71
C MET A 1 28.96 19.65 19.71
N LYS A 2 28.00 19.52 18.81
CA LYS A 2 26.81 20.39 18.72
C LYS A 2 25.77 19.92 19.76
N GLU A 3 25.29 20.83 20.61
CA GLU A 3 24.27 20.51 21.61
C GLU A 3 22.90 20.38 20.93
N LEU A 4 22.20 19.25 21.15
CA LEU A 4 20.85 19.04 20.66
C LEU A 4 19.83 19.78 21.55
N PRO A 5 18.80 20.43 20.96
CA PRO A 5 17.69 21.02 21.70
C PRO A 5 16.99 20.03 22.64
N LYS A 6 16.29 20.54 23.67
CA LYS A 6 15.58 19.68 24.62
C LYS A 6 14.46 18.83 24.00
N VAL A 7 13.84 19.34 22.93
CA VAL A 7 12.71 18.69 22.25
C VAL A 7 13.05 18.59 20.78
N TYR A 8 12.74 17.43 20.18
CA TYR A 8 12.82 17.26 18.73
C TYR A 8 11.68 18.04 18.05
N ASP A 9 12.02 18.91 17.11
CA ASP A 9 11.07 19.64 16.28
C ASP A 9 11.31 19.31 14.80
N PRO A 10 10.49 18.45 14.19
CA PRO A 10 10.63 18.06 12.78
C PRO A 10 10.67 19.26 11.83
N LYS A 11 9.89 20.31 12.09
CA LYS A 11 9.81 21.50 11.22
C LYS A 11 11.12 22.26 11.10
N GLN A 12 11.96 22.20 12.13
CA GLN A 12 13.28 22.84 12.10
C GLN A 12 14.38 21.96 11.48
N VAL A 13 14.13 20.66 11.41
CA VAL A 13 15.11 19.67 10.96
C VAL A 13 14.88 19.25 9.51
N GLU A 14 13.65 18.88 9.15
CA GLU A 14 13.35 18.19 7.91
C GLU A 14 13.72 19.02 6.66
N SER A 15 13.24 20.25 6.56
CA SER A 15 13.54 21.10 5.40
C SER A 15 15.03 21.41 5.29
N LYS A 16 15.69 21.70 6.40
CA LYS A 16 17.14 21.96 6.46
C LYS A 16 17.94 20.76 5.95
N ILE A 17 17.67 19.57 6.45
CA ILE A 17 18.37 18.34 6.06
C ILE A 17 18.12 18.02 4.59
N TYR A 18 16.87 18.13 4.15
CA TYR A 18 16.52 17.86 2.75
C TYR A 18 17.23 18.81 1.78
N ASP A 19 17.29 20.10 2.12
CA ASP A 19 18.01 21.10 1.34
C ASP A 19 19.53 20.83 1.29
N MET A 20 20.11 20.31 2.37
CA MET A 20 21.52 19.92 2.42
C MET A 20 21.78 18.75 1.46
N TRP A 21 20.97 17.72 1.48
CA TRP A 21 21.07 16.58 0.56
C TRP A 21 20.91 17.01 -0.91
N MET A 22 19.93 17.87 -1.19
CA MET A 22 19.69 18.38 -2.55
C MET A 22 20.87 19.20 -3.07
N ARG A 23 21.42 20.12 -2.27
CA ARG A 23 22.58 20.94 -2.65
C ARG A 23 23.84 20.12 -2.89
N GLY A 24 24.01 19.04 -2.14
CA GLY A 24 25.12 18.10 -2.32
C GLY A 24 24.98 17.18 -3.53
N GLY A 25 23.79 17.10 -4.13
CA GLY A 25 23.54 16.23 -5.28
C GLY A 25 23.59 14.74 -4.96
N TYR A 26 23.30 14.36 -3.70
CA TYR A 26 23.46 12.98 -3.21
C TYR A 26 22.36 12.02 -3.69
N PHE A 27 21.29 12.54 -4.26
CA PHE A 27 20.23 11.74 -4.86
C PHE A 27 20.50 11.37 -6.32
N ALA A 28 21.44 12.06 -6.97
CA ALA A 28 21.76 11.84 -8.37
C ALA A 28 22.36 10.44 -8.60
N GLY A 29 21.75 9.68 -9.52
CA GLY A 29 22.28 8.40 -9.97
C GLY A 29 23.52 8.62 -10.83
N LYS A 30 24.67 8.15 -10.37
CA LYS A 30 25.94 8.21 -11.10
C LYS A 30 26.31 6.80 -11.56
N ALA A 31 26.39 6.60 -12.87
CA ALA A 31 26.90 5.35 -13.42
C ALA A 31 28.36 5.17 -13.01
N ASP A 32 28.70 4.04 -12.43
CA ASP A 32 30.02 3.70 -11.95
C ASP A 32 30.30 2.23 -12.31
N PRO A 33 31.22 1.94 -13.22
CA PRO A 33 31.49 0.57 -13.68
C PRO A 33 32.01 -0.36 -12.58
N ASP A 34 32.55 0.19 -11.50
CA ASP A 34 33.05 -0.60 -10.36
C ASP A 34 31.98 -0.94 -9.36
N LYS A 35 30.76 -0.38 -9.51
CA LYS A 35 29.63 -0.61 -8.62
C LYS A 35 28.50 -1.39 -9.31
N LYS A 36 27.79 -2.19 -8.53
CA LYS A 36 26.56 -2.83 -9.00
C LYS A 36 25.46 -1.79 -9.14
N PRO A 37 24.74 -1.73 -10.27
CA PRO A 37 23.60 -0.84 -10.41
C PRO A 37 22.42 -1.34 -9.56
N PHE A 38 21.72 -0.40 -8.97
CA PHE A 38 20.39 -0.58 -8.39
C PHE A 38 19.49 0.54 -8.87
N SER A 39 18.44 0.21 -9.59
CA SER A 39 17.54 1.21 -10.17
C SER A 39 16.08 0.89 -9.91
N ILE A 40 15.32 1.94 -9.63
CA ILE A 40 13.86 1.93 -9.55
C ILE A 40 13.33 3.03 -10.46
N VAL A 41 12.26 2.77 -11.19
CA VAL A 41 11.42 3.81 -11.81
C VAL A 41 10.16 3.95 -10.97
N MET A 42 9.88 5.16 -10.52
CA MET A 42 8.71 5.45 -9.69
C MET A 42 7.43 5.16 -10.48
N PRO A 43 6.43 4.50 -9.90
CA PRO A 43 5.08 4.55 -10.44
C PRO A 43 4.65 6.00 -10.59
N PRO A 44 4.52 6.53 -11.84
CA PRO A 44 4.31 7.95 -12.02
C PRO A 44 2.91 8.36 -11.53
N PRO A 45 2.77 9.19 -10.48
CA PRO A 45 1.47 9.61 -10.03
C PRO A 45 0.70 10.37 -11.10
N ASN A 46 -0.60 10.08 -11.19
CA ASN A 46 -1.52 10.75 -12.10
C ASN A 46 -1.68 12.24 -11.73
N VAL A 47 -1.58 13.15 -12.71
CA VAL A 47 -1.75 14.59 -12.48
C VAL A 47 -3.23 15.02 -12.28
N THR A 48 -4.02 14.15 -11.66
CA THR A 48 -5.45 14.34 -11.37
C THR A 48 -5.73 15.13 -10.09
N GLY A 49 -4.70 15.38 -9.29
CA GLY A 49 -4.79 16.09 -8.01
C GLY A 49 -3.62 15.75 -7.08
N GLN A 50 -3.75 16.13 -5.81
CA GLN A 50 -2.71 15.84 -4.80
C GLN A 50 -2.63 14.35 -4.43
N LEU A 51 -1.49 13.94 -3.88
CA LEU A 51 -1.23 12.58 -3.41
C LEU A 51 -2.10 12.21 -2.20
N HIS A 52 -2.28 10.91 -1.98
CA HIS A 52 -2.97 10.32 -0.81
C HIS A 52 -2.04 9.31 -0.12
N MET A 53 -2.49 8.73 1.02
CA MET A 53 -1.69 7.80 1.82
C MET A 53 -1.14 6.59 1.07
N GLY A 54 -1.87 6.08 0.06
CA GLY A 54 -1.35 5.00 -0.80
C GLY A 54 -0.07 5.38 -1.55
N HIS A 55 0.00 6.61 -2.07
CA HIS A 55 1.22 7.12 -2.70
C HIS A 55 2.36 7.34 -1.69
N ALA A 56 2.01 7.76 -0.45
CA ALA A 56 3.02 7.92 0.61
C ALA A 56 3.63 6.57 1.02
N LEU A 57 2.81 5.51 1.08
CA LEU A 57 3.29 4.14 1.31
C LEU A 57 4.22 3.70 0.18
N ASP A 58 3.76 3.78 -1.07
CA ASP A 58 4.51 3.39 -2.25
C ASP A 58 5.86 4.11 -2.34
N ALA A 59 5.89 5.44 -2.18
CA ALA A 59 7.11 6.22 -2.18
C ALA A 59 8.05 5.88 -1.00
N THR A 60 7.49 5.60 0.19
CA THR A 60 8.27 5.22 1.37
C THR A 60 8.97 3.88 1.18
N LEU A 61 8.28 2.88 0.60
CA LEU A 61 8.88 1.57 0.31
C LEU A 61 10.06 1.70 -0.67
N GLN A 62 9.89 2.47 -1.73
CA GLN A 62 10.94 2.70 -2.73
C GLN A 62 12.13 3.46 -2.13
N ASP A 63 11.88 4.48 -1.31
CA ASP A 63 12.92 5.27 -0.66
C ASP A 63 13.76 4.43 0.30
N ILE A 64 13.12 3.57 1.10
CA ILE A 64 13.81 2.64 2.01
C ILE A 64 14.76 1.74 1.23
N LEU A 65 14.28 1.12 0.16
CA LEU A 65 15.11 0.23 -0.67
C LEU A 65 16.27 1.00 -1.32
N THR A 66 16.01 2.20 -1.82
CA THR A 66 17.02 3.03 -2.48
C THR A 66 18.12 3.47 -1.50
N ARG A 67 17.74 3.94 -0.29
CA ARG A 67 18.69 4.33 0.76
C ARG A 67 19.50 3.14 1.26
N TYR A 68 18.84 2.01 1.50
CA TYR A 68 19.49 0.78 1.90
C TYR A 68 20.54 0.33 0.88
N LYS A 69 20.21 0.24 -0.39
CA LYS A 69 21.16 -0.15 -1.45
C LYS A 69 22.27 0.87 -1.66
N ARG A 70 21.99 2.17 -1.49
CA ARG A 70 23.03 3.21 -1.49
C ARG A 70 24.05 3.00 -0.38
N MET A 71 23.61 2.72 0.85
CA MET A 71 24.46 2.42 1.99
C MET A 71 25.22 1.10 1.83
N GLN A 72 24.68 0.13 1.07
CA GLN A 72 25.42 -1.08 0.69
C GLN A 72 26.47 -0.84 -0.41
N GLY A 73 26.64 0.38 -0.89
CA GLY A 73 27.65 0.74 -1.88
C GLY A 73 27.24 0.53 -3.33
N TYR A 74 25.95 0.24 -3.62
CA TYR A 74 25.47 0.20 -4.99
C TYR A 74 25.48 1.60 -5.62
N ALA A 75 25.65 1.65 -6.95
CA ALA A 75 25.22 2.81 -7.70
C ALA A 75 23.68 2.79 -7.69
N ALA A 76 23.04 3.75 -7.03
CA ALA A 76 21.61 3.77 -6.84
C ALA A 76 20.97 4.89 -7.67
N LEU A 77 19.95 4.55 -8.47
CA LEU A 77 19.14 5.48 -9.24
C LEU A 77 17.65 5.24 -8.93
N TRP A 78 16.95 6.28 -8.55
CA TRP A 78 15.49 6.27 -8.46
C TRP A 78 14.93 7.40 -9.33
N VAL A 79 14.29 7.02 -10.45
CA VAL A 79 13.77 7.96 -11.45
C VAL A 79 12.35 8.38 -11.04
N PRO A 80 12.11 9.67 -10.76
CA PRO A 80 10.77 10.18 -10.49
C PRO A 80 10.05 10.56 -11.78
N GLY A 81 8.73 10.69 -11.70
CA GLY A 81 7.94 11.23 -12.81
C GLY A 81 6.46 11.37 -12.48
N THR A 82 5.69 11.79 -13.49
CA THR A 82 4.23 11.92 -13.41
C THR A 82 3.58 11.40 -14.67
N ASP A 83 2.35 10.88 -14.54
CA ASP A 83 1.56 10.37 -15.66
C ASP A 83 0.50 11.40 -16.08
N HIS A 84 0.31 11.53 -17.40
CA HIS A 84 -0.71 12.41 -17.97
C HIS A 84 -2.14 11.94 -17.70
N ALA A 85 -2.34 10.62 -17.47
CA ALA A 85 -3.60 10.01 -17.07
C ALA A 85 -4.79 10.44 -17.93
N GLY A 86 -4.76 10.10 -19.21
CA GLY A 86 -5.66 10.57 -20.27
C GLY A 86 -7.11 10.85 -19.85
N ILE A 87 -7.89 9.79 -19.64
CA ILE A 87 -9.31 9.89 -19.25
C ILE A 87 -9.48 10.68 -17.95
N ALA A 88 -8.69 10.31 -16.93
CA ALA A 88 -8.89 10.85 -15.60
C ALA A 88 -8.58 12.35 -15.49
N THR A 89 -7.52 12.82 -16.14
CA THR A 89 -7.14 14.24 -16.15
C THR A 89 -8.12 15.05 -17.00
N GLN A 90 -8.51 14.52 -18.16
CA GLN A 90 -9.49 15.19 -19.01
C GLN A 90 -10.81 15.42 -18.30
N ILE A 91 -11.36 14.37 -17.65
CA ILE A 91 -12.62 14.49 -16.89
C ILE A 91 -12.50 15.55 -15.79
N LYS A 92 -11.36 15.60 -15.06
CA LYS A 92 -11.17 16.61 -14.00
C LYS A 92 -11.18 18.04 -14.53
N VAL A 93 -10.59 18.27 -15.68
CA VAL A 93 -10.60 19.59 -16.32
C VAL A 93 -11.99 19.92 -16.86
N GLU A 94 -12.70 18.95 -17.44
CA GLU A 94 -14.10 19.13 -17.89
C GLU A 94 -15.04 19.42 -16.71
N GLU A 95 -14.89 18.72 -15.57
CA GLU A 95 -15.65 19.00 -14.34
C GLU A 95 -15.39 20.44 -13.84
N MET A 96 -14.13 20.87 -13.84
CA MET A 96 -13.73 22.22 -13.45
C MET A 96 -14.38 23.26 -14.37
N LEU A 97 -14.25 23.09 -15.69
CA LEU A 97 -14.85 24.00 -16.69
C LEU A 97 -16.37 24.13 -16.53
N ARG A 98 -17.04 22.99 -16.36
CA ARG A 98 -18.50 22.97 -16.15
C ARG A 98 -18.91 23.71 -14.87
N LYS A 99 -18.15 23.49 -13.78
CA LYS A 99 -18.45 24.07 -12.46
C LYS A 99 -18.14 25.57 -12.39
N GLU A 100 -17.02 26.00 -12.98
CA GLU A 100 -16.50 27.36 -12.82
C GLU A 100 -16.96 28.30 -13.95
N GLU A 101 -17.05 27.78 -15.18
CA GLU A 101 -17.31 28.59 -16.37
C GLU A 101 -18.64 28.20 -17.06
N GLY A 102 -19.28 27.10 -16.72
CA GLY A 102 -20.51 26.60 -17.37
C GLY A 102 -20.26 26.09 -18.78
N LEU A 103 -19.00 25.80 -19.16
CA LEU A 103 -18.59 25.43 -20.51
C LEU A 103 -18.27 23.94 -20.60
N THR A 104 -18.31 23.41 -21.82
CA THR A 104 -17.82 22.10 -22.20
C THR A 104 -16.55 22.23 -23.05
N ARG A 105 -15.81 21.12 -23.25
CA ARG A 105 -14.65 21.13 -24.16
C ARG A 105 -15.03 21.52 -25.60
N TYR A 106 -16.23 21.17 -26.01
CA TYR A 106 -16.72 21.47 -27.37
C TYR A 106 -16.98 22.98 -27.61
N ASP A 107 -17.36 23.72 -26.54
CA ASP A 107 -17.52 25.18 -26.61
C ASP A 107 -16.18 25.88 -26.78
N LEU A 108 -15.08 25.32 -26.19
CA LEU A 108 -13.73 25.87 -26.29
C LEU A 108 -13.00 25.47 -27.57
N GLY A 109 -13.30 24.29 -28.12
CA GLY A 109 -12.47 23.64 -29.13
C GLY A 109 -11.18 23.02 -28.59
N ARG A 110 -10.59 22.11 -29.38
CA ARG A 110 -9.48 21.24 -28.96
C ARG A 110 -8.25 22.03 -28.45
N GLU A 111 -7.87 23.07 -29.20
CA GLU A 111 -6.63 23.81 -28.89
C GLU A 111 -6.71 24.53 -27.54
N GLU A 112 -7.82 25.28 -27.30
CA GLU A 112 -8.01 26.04 -26.08
C GLU A 112 -8.25 25.11 -24.88
N PHE A 113 -8.95 24.01 -25.07
CA PHE A 113 -9.13 23.00 -24.06
C PHE A 113 -7.78 22.41 -23.62
N LEU A 114 -6.90 22.03 -24.57
CA LEU A 114 -5.59 21.49 -24.26
C LEU A 114 -4.72 22.49 -23.48
N LYS A 115 -4.81 23.79 -23.75
CA LYS A 115 -4.11 24.82 -22.94
C LYS A 115 -4.54 24.77 -21.47
N ARG A 116 -5.85 24.55 -21.21
CA ARG A 116 -6.37 24.40 -19.84
C ARG A 116 -5.83 23.12 -19.18
N VAL A 117 -5.75 22.02 -19.91
CA VAL A 117 -5.20 20.76 -19.38
C VAL A 117 -3.71 20.89 -19.07
N TRP A 118 -2.91 21.57 -19.91
CA TRP A 118 -1.51 21.84 -19.63
C TRP A 118 -1.29 22.75 -18.40
N ALA A 119 -2.16 23.74 -18.20
CA ALA A 119 -2.13 24.57 -17.00
C ALA A 119 -2.44 23.74 -15.73
N TRP A 120 -3.44 22.88 -15.79
CA TRP A 120 -3.79 21.93 -14.74
C TRP A 120 -2.60 21.00 -14.40
N LYS A 121 -1.98 20.40 -15.42
CA LYS A 121 -0.78 19.56 -15.26
C LYS A 121 0.34 20.29 -14.56
N LYS A 122 0.59 21.54 -14.93
CA LYS A 122 1.64 22.36 -14.29
C LYS A 122 1.37 22.58 -12.80
N GLN A 123 0.13 22.90 -12.45
CA GLN A 123 -0.27 23.13 -11.06
C GLN A 123 -0.12 21.87 -10.20
N TYR A 124 -0.74 20.78 -10.61
CA TYR A 124 -0.77 19.55 -9.80
C TYR A 124 0.52 18.75 -9.87
N GLY A 125 1.23 18.77 -10.99
CA GLY A 125 2.56 18.19 -11.09
C GLY A 125 3.56 18.80 -10.10
N ASN A 126 3.55 20.12 -9.95
CA ASN A 126 4.39 20.80 -8.95
C ASN A 126 3.98 20.43 -7.52
N ARG A 127 2.67 20.36 -7.23
CA ARG A 127 2.16 19.97 -5.92
C ARG A 127 2.57 18.54 -5.53
N ILE A 128 2.54 17.61 -6.48
CA ILE A 128 2.99 16.22 -6.28
C ILE A 128 4.46 16.18 -5.87
N VAL A 129 5.30 16.92 -6.58
CA VAL A 129 6.76 17.00 -6.27
C VAL A 129 7.00 17.59 -4.86
N GLU A 130 6.27 18.64 -4.48
CA GLU A 130 6.35 19.22 -3.14
C GLU A 130 5.96 18.20 -2.05
N GLN A 131 4.87 17.46 -2.25
CA GLN A 131 4.43 16.41 -1.32
C GLN A 131 5.46 15.29 -1.18
N GLN A 132 6.06 14.84 -2.28
CA GLN A 132 7.11 13.82 -2.24
C GLN A 132 8.38 14.32 -1.53
N LYS A 133 8.82 15.54 -1.80
CA LYS A 133 9.96 16.15 -1.11
C LYS A 133 9.73 16.27 0.40
N SER A 134 8.52 16.63 0.81
CA SER A 134 8.19 16.74 2.24
C SER A 134 8.21 15.39 2.96
N LEU A 135 8.01 14.26 2.25
CA LEU A 135 8.17 12.90 2.76
C LEU A 135 9.64 12.44 2.84
N GLY A 136 10.58 13.24 2.37
CA GLY A 136 12.01 12.90 2.36
C GLY A 136 12.43 11.95 1.24
N VAL A 137 11.67 11.88 0.16
CA VAL A 137 11.92 11.00 -0.98
C VAL A 137 13.26 11.35 -1.64
N SER A 138 14.15 10.37 -1.80
CA SER A 138 15.53 10.54 -2.30
C SER A 138 15.71 10.18 -3.77
N CYS A 139 14.76 10.59 -4.62
CA CYS A 139 14.86 10.37 -6.06
C CYS A 139 15.74 11.40 -6.77
N ASP A 140 16.23 11.05 -7.93
CA ASP A 140 16.99 11.91 -8.82
C ASP A 140 16.07 12.91 -9.53
N TRP A 141 15.84 14.06 -8.89
CA TRP A 141 14.92 15.08 -9.38
C TRP A 141 15.36 15.70 -10.71
N ASP A 142 16.63 15.67 -11.06
CA ASP A 142 17.14 16.17 -12.34
C ASP A 142 16.73 15.27 -13.50
N ARG A 143 16.44 14.00 -13.21
CA ARG A 143 15.87 13.02 -14.15
C ARG A 143 14.35 12.90 -14.08
N SER A 144 13.66 13.90 -13.52
CA SER A 144 12.19 13.86 -13.46
C SER A 144 11.58 13.81 -14.85
N ARG A 145 10.64 12.87 -15.05
CA ARG A 145 10.03 12.60 -16.35
C ARG A 145 8.51 12.83 -16.31
N PHE A 146 7.96 13.05 -17.49
CA PHE A 146 6.51 13.10 -17.70
C PHE A 146 6.15 12.23 -18.90
N THR A 147 5.11 11.41 -18.79
CA THR A 147 4.74 10.44 -19.84
C THR A 147 4.48 11.06 -21.21
N MET A 148 4.21 12.37 -21.28
CA MET A 148 4.07 13.13 -22.52
C MET A 148 5.24 14.12 -22.78
N ASP A 149 6.40 13.95 -22.12
CA ASP A 149 7.60 14.71 -22.52
C ASP A 149 8.11 14.27 -23.90
N GLU A 150 9.02 15.03 -24.47
CA GLU A 150 9.51 14.80 -25.82
C GLU A 150 10.12 13.40 -26.00
N GLY A 151 10.94 12.95 -25.03
CA GLY A 151 11.58 11.64 -25.10
C GLY A 151 10.58 10.48 -24.97
N CYS A 152 9.66 10.58 -24.01
CA CYS A 152 8.59 9.59 -23.85
C CYS A 152 7.63 9.58 -25.05
N SER A 153 7.31 10.74 -25.62
CA SER A 153 6.47 10.84 -26.82
C SER A 153 7.14 10.22 -28.06
N LYS A 154 8.47 10.40 -28.20
CA LYS A 154 9.24 9.72 -29.23
C LYS A 154 9.20 8.20 -29.07
N ALA A 155 9.35 7.71 -27.84
CA ALA A 155 9.26 6.29 -27.52
C ALA A 155 7.88 5.70 -27.86
N VAL A 156 6.80 6.39 -27.50
CA VAL A 156 5.44 5.98 -27.84
C VAL A 156 5.25 5.87 -29.35
N ARG A 157 5.72 6.85 -30.09
CA ARG A 157 5.61 6.88 -31.54
C ARG A 157 6.39 5.76 -32.21
N GLU A 158 7.62 5.51 -31.75
CA GLU A 158 8.45 4.39 -32.19
C GLU A 158 7.76 3.05 -31.97
N THR A 159 7.28 2.81 -30.73
CA THR A 159 6.60 1.56 -30.38
C THR A 159 5.35 1.33 -31.24
N PHE A 160 4.54 2.35 -31.46
CA PHE A 160 3.33 2.22 -32.28
C PHE A 160 3.66 1.84 -33.73
N CYS A 161 4.64 2.55 -34.33
CA CYS A 161 5.05 2.29 -35.70
C CYS A 161 5.67 0.89 -35.85
N GLU A 162 6.55 0.50 -34.96
CA GLU A 162 7.19 -0.83 -35.00
C GLU A 162 6.17 -1.97 -34.86
N LEU A 163 5.25 -1.87 -33.90
CA LEU A 163 4.20 -2.87 -33.71
C LEU A 163 3.23 -2.93 -34.91
N TYR A 164 2.95 -1.78 -35.54
CA TYR A 164 2.15 -1.74 -36.76
C TYR A 164 2.86 -2.40 -37.95
N GLU A 165 4.15 -2.10 -38.15
CA GLU A 165 4.98 -2.71 -39.18
C GLU A 165 5.08 -4.24 -39.03
N LYS A 166 5.08 -4.74 -37.78
CA LYS A 166 5.02 -6.17 -37.45
C LYS A 166 3.64 -6.80 -37.60
N GLY A 167 2.62 -6.01 -37.88
CA GLY A 167 1.22 -6.47 -37.94
C GLY A 167 0.63 -6.84 -36.58
N LEU A 168 1.24 -6.36 -35.49
CA LEU A 168 0.74 -6.51 -34.11
C LEU A 168 -0.24 -5.41 -33.71
N ILE A 169 -0.17 -4.24 -34.33
CA ILE A 169 -1.20 -3.21 -34.24
C ILE A 169 -2.04 -3.23 -35.54
N TYR A 170 -3.35 -3.16 -35.36
CA TYR A 170 -4.29 -3.10 -36.47
C TYR A 170 -5.51 -2.24 -36.11
N LYS A 171 -6.20 -1.69 -37.14
CA LYS A 171 -7.52 -1.06 -37.00
C LYS A 171 -8.59 -2.05 -37.47
N GLY A 172 -9.61 -2.25 -36.67
CA GLY A 172 -10.69 -3.18 -37.01
C GLY A 172 -11.98 -2.92 -36.27
N ASN A 173 -13.09 -3.43 -36.86
CA ASN A 173 -14.37 -3.46 -36.19
C ASN A 173 -14.40 -4.61 -35.21
N ARG A 174 -14.56 -4.29 -33.95
CA ARG A 174 -14.68 -5.26 -32.85
C ARG A 174 -15.73 -4.77 -31.87
N ILE A 175 -16.31 -5.69 -31.12
CA ILE A 175 -17.09 -5.29 -29.96
C ILE A 175 -16.16 -4.75 -28.87
N ILE A 176 -16.52 -3.62 -28.30
CA ILE A 176 -15.74 -2.92 -27.28
C ILE A 176 -16.64 -2.52 -26.12
N ASN A 177 -16.04 -2.27 -24.97
CA ASN A 177 -16.69 -1.62 -23.85
C ASN A 177 -16.70 -0.10 -24.07
N TRP A 178 -17.86 0.49 -24.30
CA TRP A 178 -18.03 1.92 -24.49
C TRP A 178 -18.60 2.57 -23.24
N CYS A 179 -18.01 3.68 -22.79
CA CYS A 179 -18.58 4.49 -21.73
C CYS A 179 -19.37 5.68 -22.32
N PRO A 180 -20.71 5.69 -22.27
CA PRO A 180 -21.51 6.78 -22.83
C PRO A 180 -21.28 8.13 -22.13
N HIS A 181 -20.96 8.11 -20.84
CA HIS A 181 -20.69 9.33 -20.07
C HIS A 181 -19.32 9.95 -20.41
N CYS A 182 -18.26 9.14 -20.47
CA CYS A 182 -16.92 9.59 -20.84
C CYS A 182 -16.76 9.76 -22.36
N ARG A 183 -17.68 9.19 -23.15
CA ARG A 183 -17.69 9.14 -24.63
C ARG A 183 -16.37 8.60 -25.18
N THR A 184 -15.97 7.44 -24.68
CA THR A 184 -14.72 6.79 -25.10
C THR A 184 -14.78 5.28 -24.91
N ALA A 185 -14.01 4.56 -25.73
CA ALA A 185 -13.74 3.15 -25.57
C ALA A 185 -12.93 2.88 -24.28
N LEU A 186 -13.17 1.74 -23.69
CA LEU A 186 -12.45 1.20 -22.53
C LEU A 186 -11.84 -0.15 -22.88
N SER A 187 -10.70 -0.46 -22.28
CA SER A 187 -10.16 -1.82 -22.28
C SER A 187 -10.88 -2.68 -21.22
N ASP A 188 -10.78 -4.01 -21.32
CA ASP A 188 -11.42 -4.94 -20.37
C ASP A 188 -10.99 -4.68 -18.91
N ALA A 189 -9.74 -4.33 -18.69
CA ALA A 189 -9.22 -3.99 -17.37
C ALA A 189 -9.83 -2.70 -16.77
N GLU A 190 -10.44 -1.84 -17.59
CA GLU A 190 -11.05 -0.57 -17.17
C GLU A 190 -12.55 -0.71 -16.84
N VAL A 191 -13.09 -1.93 -16.87
CA VAL A 191 -14.49 -2.23 -16.54
C VAL A 191 -14.56 -2.94 -15.19
N GLU A 192 -15.29 -2.35 -14.27
CA GLU A 192 -15.59 -2.94 -12.96
C GLU A 192 -16.99 -3.55 -13.00
N TYR A 193 -17.14 -4.78 -12.51
CA TYR A 193 -18.42 -5.47 -12.49
C TYR A 193 -19.08 -5.34 -11.13
N LYS A 194 -20.38 -5.01 -11.14
CA LYS A 194 -21.20 -4.88 -9.93
C LYS A 194 -22.47 -5.70 -10.05
N ASP A 195 -22.82 -6.41 -8.98
CA ASP A 195 -24.13 -7.06 -8.88
C ASP A 195 -25.22 -5.99 -8.78
N MET A 196 -26.09 -5.97 -9.79
CA MET A 196 -27.21 -5.04 -9.87
C MET A 196 -28.53 -5.80 -9.87
N PRO A 197 -29.55 -5.30 -9.14
CA PRO A 197 -30.89 -5.87 -9.22
C PRO A 197 -31.46 -5.59 -10.62
N GLY A 198 -31.95 -6.63 -11.26
CA GLY A 198 -32.57 -6.61 -12.56
C GLY A 198 -33.72 -7.62 -12.66
N ALA A 199 -33.99 -8.07 -13.84
CA ALA A 199 -34.99 -9.12 -14.07
C ALA A 199 -34.63 -9.96 -15.31
N PHE A 200 -35.16 -11.16 -15.36
CA PHE A 200 -35.35 -11.89 -16.61
C PHE A 200 -36.74 -11.60 -17.17
N TRP A 201 -36.78 -11.16 -18.42
CA TRP A 201 -37.98 -11.04 -19.21
C TRP A 201 -38.06 -12.22 -20.14
N TYR A 202 -39.16 -13.00 -20.02
CA TYR A 202 -39.44 -14.16 -20.83
C TYR A 202 -40.37 -13.74 -21.99
N ILE A 203 -39.84 -13.81 -23.21
CA ILE A 203 -40.49 -13.24 -24.41
C ILE A 203 -40.75 -14.35 -25.42
N ARG A 204 -41.93 -14.33 -26.04
CA ARG A 204 -42.29 -15.23 -27.13
C ARG A 204 -41.73 -14.72 -28.45
N TYR A 205 -40.97 -15.55 -29.13
CA TYR A 205 -40.49 -15.33 -30.50
C TYR A 205 -41.24 -16.34 -31.39
N PRO A 206 -42.27 -15.88 -32.17
CA PRO A 206 -43.05 -16.73 -33.05
C PRO A 206 -42.18 -17.43 -34.09
N LEU A 207 -42.49 -18.70 -34.40
CA LEU A 207 -41.87 -19.41 -35.52
C LEU A 207 -42.53 -18.99 -36.82
N LYS A 208 -41.73 -18.81 -37.88
CA LYS A 208 -42.26 -18.55 -39.23
C LYS A 208 -43.03 -19.77 -39.71
N ASP A 209 -44.20 -19.55 -40.30
CA ASP A 209 -45.06 -20.56 -40.87
C ASP A 209 -45.60 -21.62 -39.86
N SER A 210 -45.70 -21.26 -38.58
CA SER A 210 -46.21 -22.11 -37.51
C SER A 210 -46.90 -21.27 -36.44
N ASP A 211 -47.84 -21.88 -35.71
CA ASP A 211 -48.47 -21.28 -34.52
C ASP A 211 -47.60 -21.43 -33.24
N ASP A 212 -46.44 -22.09 -33.33
CA ASP A 212 -45.53 -22.32 -32.25
C ASP A 212 -44.58 -21.08 -32.05
N TYR A 213 -43.91 -21.07 -30.91
CA TYR A 213 -42.96 -20.03 -30.57
C TYR A 213 -41.76 -20.55 -29.75
N LEU A 214 -40.63 -19.84 -29.80
CA LEU A 214 -39.54 -20.02 -28.86
C LEU A 214 -39.68 -19.03 -27.68
N THR A 215 -39.36 -19.50 -26.50
CA THR A 215 -39.30 -18.63 -25.31
C THR A 215 -37.86 -18.18 -25.08
N ILE A 216 -37.61 -16.89 -25.17
CA ILE A 216 -36.31 -16.27 -24.90
C ILE A 216 -36.35 -15.59 -23.52
N ALA A 217 -35.38 -15.87 -22.67
CA ALA A 217 -35.15 -15.14 -21.41
C ALA A 217 -34.00 -14.20 -21.58
N THR A 218 -34.21 -12.89 -21.35
CA THR A 218 -33.16 -11.88 -21.47
C THR A 218 -33.16 -10.93 -20.28
N THR A 219 -31.99 -10.46 -19.90
CA THR A 219 -31.81 -9.37 -18.92
C THR A 219 -31.77 -7.99 -19.58
N ARG A 220 -31.69 -7.95 -20.92
CA ARG A 220 -31.57 -6.73 -21.73
C ARG A 220 -32.59 -6.69 -22.87
N PRO A 221 -33.88 -6.51 -22.59
CA PRO A 221 -34.91 -6.48 -23.64
C PRO A 221 -34.73 -5.31 -24.63
N GLU A 222 -34.05 -4.23 -24.24
CA GLU A 222 -33.76 -3.09 -25.13
C GLU A 222 -32.87 -3.46 -26.32
N THR A 223 -31.98 -4.45 -26.16
CA THR A 223 -31.07 -4.85 -27.26
C THR A 223 -31.77 -5.75 -28.29
N MET A 224 -32.96 -6.29 -27.97
CA MET A 224 -33.69 -7.19 -28.89
C MET A 224 -33.94 -6.59 -30.26
N LEU A 225 -34.05 -5.27 -30.35
CA LEU A 225 -34.24 -4.57 -31.62
C LEU A 225 -33.13 -4.87 -32.64
N GLY A 226 -31.93 -5.26 -32.14
CA GLY A 226 -30.78 -5.64 -32.94
C GLY A 226 -30.58 -7.14 -33.09
N ASP A 227 -31.52 -7.99 -32.66
CA ASP A 227 -31.39 -9.43 -32.82
C ASP A 227 -31.35 -9.83 -34.29
N THR A 228 -30.40 -10.69 -34.63
CA THR A 228 -30.17 -11.19 -35.99
C THR A 228 -30.14 -12.71 -36.08
N GLY A 229 -30.33 -13.42 -34.97
CA GLY A 229 -30.41 -14.84 -34.88
C GLY A 229 -30.87 -15.33 -33.52
N ILE A 230 -31.12 -16.64 -33.42
CA ILE A 230 -31.34 -17.35 -32.16
C ILE A 230 -30.41 -18.57 -32.15
N ALA A 231 -29.65 -18.72 -31.06
CA ALA A 231 -28.81 -19.89 -30.88
C ALA A 231 -29.40 -20.88 -29.90
N VAL A 232 -29.19 -22.18 -30.19
CA VAL A 232 -29.58 -23.33 -29.36
C VAL A 232 -28.41 -24.27 -29.28
N ASN A 233 -28.32 -25.05 -28.20
CA ASN A 233 -27.25 -26.06 -28.10
C ASN A 233 -27.55 -27.22 -29.07
N PRO A 234 -26.57 -27.72 -29.86
CA PRO A 234 -26.75 -28.82 -30.78
C PRO A 234 -27.16 -30.16 -30.10
N ALA A 235 -26.83 -30.31 -28.81
CA ALA A 235 -27.23 -31.49 -28.01
C ALA A 235 -28.60 -31.35 -27.36
N ASP A 236 -29.29 -30.20 -27.48
CA ASP A 236 -30.61 -30.00 -26.87
C ASP A 236 -31.73 -30.59 -27.70
N GLU A 237 -32.22 -31.76 -27.29
CA GLU A 237 -33.31 -32.50 -27.97
C GLU A 237 -34.60 -31.65 -28.12
N ARG A 238 -34.80 -30.64 -27.24
CA ARG A 238 -35.97 -29.75 -27.29
C ARG A 238 -36.02 -28.92 -28.57
N TYR A 239 -34.82 -28.53 -29.08
CA TYR A 239 -34.67 -27.55 -30.13
C TYR A 239 -33.95 -28.01 -31.39
N GLN A 240 -33.35 -29.22 -31.39
CA GLN A 240 -32.66 -29.79 -32.57
C GLN A 240 -33.50 -29.72 -33.86
N HIS A 241 -34.81 -29.99 -33.78
CA HIS A 241 -35.73 -29.98 -34.92
C HIS A 241 -36.04 -28.56 -35.45
N LEU A 242 -35.62 -27.53 -34.73
CA LEU A 242 -35.81 -26.14 -35.11
C LEU A 242 -34.57 -25.53 -35.77
N VAL A 243 -33.40 -26.18 -35.68
CA VAL A 243 -32.16 -25.69 -36.30
C VAL A 243 -32.35 -25.55 -37.82
N GLY A 244 -31.99 -24.41 -38.38
CA GLY A 244 -32.17 -24.05 -39.76
C GLY A 244 -33.58 -23.50 -40.12
N LYS A 245 -34.51 -23.47 -39.16
CA LYS A 245 -35.77 -22.77 -39.32
C LYS A 245 -35.64 -21.30 -38.95
N THR A 246 -36.70 -20.56 -39.08
CA THR A 246 -36.77 -19.10 -38.91
C THR A 246 -37.78 -18.74 -37.82
N ALA A 247 -37.40 -17.88 -36.90
CA ALA A 247 -38.31 -17.19 -35.99
C ALA A 247 -38.53 -15.74 -36.42
N ILE A 248 -39.56 -15.11 -35.89
CA ILE A 248 -39.91 -13.73 -36.18
C ILE A 248 -39.63 -12.88 -34.92
N LEU A 249 -38.84 -11.83 -35.08
CA LEU A 249 -38.56 -10.91 -33.99
C LEU A 249 -39.80 -10.12 -33.62
N PRO A 250 -40.28 -10.17 -32.36
CA PRO A 250 -41.42 -9.40 -31.91
C PRO A 250 -41.21 -7.90 -32.09
N LEU A 251 -42.25 -7.15 -32.27
CA LEU A 251 -42.28 -5.66 -32.46
C LEU A 251 -41.59 -5.15 -33.75
N VAL A 252 -40.69 -5.92 -34.35
CA VAL A 252 -39.86 -5.53 -35.52
C VAL A 252 -40.29 -6.27 -36.78
N GLY A 253 -40.62 -7.57 -36.64
CA GLY A 253 -41.01 -8.42 -37.77
C GLY A 253 -39.83 -8.99 -38.58
N ARG A 254 -38.59 -8.83 -38.12
CA ARG A 254 -37.41 -9.37 -38.79
C ARG A 254 -37.37 -10.89 -38.66
N GLU A 255 -36.93 -11.56 -39.73
CA GLU A 255 -36.68 -12.98 -39.77
C GLU A 255 -35.34 -13.32 -39.10
N LEU A 256 -35.38 -14.25 -38.15
CA LEU A 256 -34.21 -14.66 -37.37
C LEU A 256 -33.88 -16.12 -37.66
N PRO A 257 -32.72 -16.48 -38.24
CA PRO A 257 -32.30 -17.87 -38.38
C PRO A 257 -32.05 -18.50 -37.01
N ILE A 258 -32.41 -19.77 -36.83
CA ILE A 258 -32.11 -20.56 -35.65
C ILE A 258 -30.86 -21.37 -35.96
N VAL A 259 -29.77 -21.09 -35.20
CA VAL A 259 -28.46 -21.75 -35.40
C VAL A 259 -28.11 -22.61 -34.21
N ALA A 260 -27.28 -23.65 -34.46
CA ALA A 260 -26.77 -24.53 -33.41
C ALA A 260 -25.35 -24.07 -33.01
N ASP A 261 -25.15 -23.81 -31.72
CA ASP A 261 -23.83 -23.39 -31.20
C ASP A 261 -23.64 -23.94 -29.78
N ASP A 262 -22.45 -24.50 -29.51
CA ASP A 262 -22.07 -25.10 -28.23
C ASP A 262 -21.92 -24.05 -27.10
N TYR A 263 -21.90 -22.76 -27.44
CA TYR A 263 -21.93 -21.65 -26.48
C TYR A 263 -23.17 -21.67 -25.57
N VAL A 264 -24.31 -22.18 -26.09
CA VAL A 264 -25.57 -22.18 -25.34
C VAL A 264 -25.58 -23.31 -24.30
N GLU A 265 -25.73 -22.93 -23.04
CA GLU A 265 -25.84 -23.89 -21.93
C GLU A 265 -27.22 -24.55 -21.92
N LEU A 266 -27.26 -25.91 -21.74
CA LEU A 266 -28.48 -26.68 -21.76
C LEU A 266 -29.48 -26.33 -20.65
N ASP A 267 -28.95 -26.04 -19.46
CA ASP A 267 -29.71 -25.86 -18.22
C ASP A 267 -29.81 -24.36 -17.79
N PHE A 268 -29.30 -23.43 -18.58
CA PHE A 268 -29.40 -22.02 -18.26
C PHE A 268 -30.53 -21.33 -19.03
N GLY A 269 -31.37 -20.57 -18.32
CA GLY A 269 -32.53 -19.87 -18.89
C GLY A 269 -33.54 -20.78 -19.53
N THR A 270 -33.78 -20.60 -20.80
CA THR A 270 -34.72 -21.44 -21.60
C THR A 270 -34.03 -22.46 -22.49
N GLY A 271 -32.70 -22.40 -22.60
CA GLY A 271 -31.89 -23.15 -23.55
C GLY A 271 -31.93 -22.56 -24.99
N CYS A 272 -32.58 -21.42 -25.16
CA CYS A 272 -32.57 -20.60 -26.38
C CYS A 272 -32.05 -19.21 -26.06
N VAL A 273 -31.07 -18.74 -26.82
CA VAL A 273 -30.46 -17.42 -26.60
C VAL A 273 -30.62 -16.56 -27.83
N LYS A 274 -31.16 -15.35 -27.67
CA LYS A 274 -31.19 -14.35 -28.74
C LYS A 274 -29.77 -13.90 -29.06
N MET A 275 -29.46 -13.64 -30.31
CA MET A 275 -28.15 -13.18 -30.76
C MET A 275 -28.21 -11.75 -31.23
N THR A 276 -27.54 -10.86 -30.48
CA THR A 276 -27.38 -9.43 -30.78
C THR A 276 -25.88 -9.10 -30.96
N PRO A 277 -25.27 -9.44 -32.10
CA PRO A 277 -23.82 -9.41 -32.28
C PRO A 277 -23.17 -8.02 -32.05
N CYS A 278 -23.94 -6.93 -32.13
CA CYS A 278 -23.38 -5.58 -31.90
C CYS A 278 -23.34 -5.14 -30.44
N HIS A 279 -23.99 -5.87 -29.52
CA HIS A 279 -24.21 -5.42 -28.13
C HIS A 279 -23.92 -6.47 -27.06
N ASP A 280 -23.33 -7.60 -27.43
CA ASP A 280 -22.84 -8.62 -26.50
C ASP A 280 -21.59 -9.30 -27.07
N PRO A 281 -20.49 -9.43 -26.29
CA PRO A 281 -19.25 -10.03 -26.77
C PRO A 281 -19.40 -11.50 -27.21
N ASN A 282 -20.21 -12.28 -26.49
CA ASN A 282 -20.44 -13.67 -26.83
C ASN A 282 -21.31 -13.81 -28.07
N ASP A 283 -22.37 -12.98 -28.17
CA ASP A 283 -23.23 -12.96 -29.37
C ASP A 283 -22.43 -12.52 -30.60
N TYR A 284 -21.44 -11.66 -30.44
CA TYR A 284 -20.52 -11.25 -31.51
C TYR A 284 -19.72 -12.44 -32.05
N GLU A 285 -19.13 -13.25 -31.18
CA GLU A 285 -18.36 -14.44 -31.58
C GLU A 285 -19.24 -15.51 -32.25
N VAL A 286 -20.44 -15.75 -31.69
CA VAL A 286 -21.45 -16.64 -32.32
C VAL A 286 -21.85 -16.07 -33.69
N GLY A 287 -22.09 -14.77 -33.75
CA GLY A 287 -22.46 -14.07 -34.97
C GLY A 287 -21.40 -14.20 -36.09
N LEU A 288 -20.11 -14.11 -35.73
CA LEU A 288 -19.01 -14.34 -36.71
C LEU A 288 -18.99 -15.78 -37.22
N ARG A 289 -19.14 -16.77 -36.33
CA ARG A 289 -19.14 -18.20 -36.71
C ARG A 289 -20.29 -18.59 -37.66
N HIS A 290 -21.43 -17.94 -37.46
CA HIS A 290 -22.66 -18.25 -38.24
C HIS A 290 -23.02 -17.20 -39.30
N GLY A 291 -22.18 -16.18 -39.48
CA GLY A 291 -22.40 -15.11 -40.48
C GLY A 291 -23.67 -14.30 -40.23
N LEU A 292 -24.02 -14.06 -38.95
CA LEU A 292 -25.19 -13.26 -38.59
C LEU A 292 -24.95 -11.78 -38.91
N GLU A 293 -26.03 -11.08 -39.29
CA GLU A 293 -25.97 -9.66 -39.57
C GLU A 293 -25.64 -8.86 -38.30
N GLN A 294 -24.89 -7.75 -38.48
CA GLN A 294 -24.48 -6.88 -37.40
C GLN A 294 -25.30 -5.57 -37.42
N ILE A 295 -26.28 -5.47 -36.54
CA ILE A 295 -27.18 -4.31 -36.44
C ILE A 295 -26.90 -3.54 -35.16
N LEU A 296 -26.33 -2.34 -35.32
CA LEU A 296 -26.08 -1.40 -34.22
C LEU A 296 -27.37 -0.74 -33.77
N ILE A 297 -27.73 -0.81 -32.50
CA ILE A 297 -28.96 -0.28 -31.91
C ILE A 297 -28.72 0.95 -31.05
N PHE A 298 -27.54 1.16 -30.55
CA PHE A 298 -27.20 2.33 -29.71
C PHE A 298 -26.14 3.19 -30.38
N ASP A 299 -26.27 4.50 -30.23
CA ASP A 299 -25.22 5.45 -30.54
C ASP A 299 -24.23 5.61 -29.37
N GLU A 300 -23.30 6.56 -29.51
CA GLU A 300 -22.25 6.85 -28.51
C GLU A 300 -22.82 7.39 -27.19
N ASP A 301 -24.05 7.91 -27.17
CA ASP A 301 -24.77 8.38 -25.98
C ASP A 301 -25.65 7.28 -25.36
N ALA A 302 -25.54 6.04 -25.86
CA ALA A 302 -26.40 4.91 -25.52
C ALA A 302 -27.91 5.20 -25.78
N ARG A 303 -28.21 5.97 -26.81
CA ARG A 303 -29.54 6.23 -27.29
C ARG A 303 -29.87 5.31 -28.45
N VAL A 304 -31.11 4.88 -28.50
CA VAL A 304 -31.58 3.98 -29.55
C VAL A 304 -31.49 4.63 -30.94
N ILE A 305 -30.83 3.91 -31.85
CA ILE A 305 -30.82 4.15 -33.30
C ILE A 305 -31.30 2.84 -33.96
N ASN A 306 -31.80 2.93 -35.19
CA ASN A 306 -32.30 1.75 -35.92
C ASN A 306 -33.44 0.97 -35.22
N GLY A 307 -34.06 1.56 -34.19
CA GLY A 307 -35.13 0.97 -33.38
C GLY A 307 -36.54 1.45 -33.70
N GLY A 308 -36.78 2.10 -34.87
CA GLY A 308 -38.09 2.57 -35.26
C GLY A 308 -38.64 3.62 -34.30
N LYS A 309 -39.84 3.34 -33.74
CA LYS A 309 -40.50 4.30 -32.82
C LYS A 309 -39.73 4.57 -31.51
N TYR A 310 -38.73 3.76 -31.18
CA TYR A 310 -37.90 3.90 -29.97
C TYR A 310 -36.66 4.77 -30.19
N ASN A 311 -36.39 5.21 -31.43
CA ASN A 311 -35.23 6.06 -31.76
C ASN A 311 -35.15 7.32 -30.89
N GLY A 312 -33.94 7.60 -30.39
CA GLY A 312 -33.63 8.75 -29.54
C GLY A 312 -33.89 8.55 -28.04
N LEU A 313 -34.57 7.48 -27.63
CA LEU A 313 -34.74 7.13 -26.23
C LEU A 313 -33.41 6.65 -25.64
N ASP A 314 -33.16 7.02 -24.39
CA ASP A 314 -32.10 6.40 -23.58
C ASP A 314 -32.37 4.89 -23.44
N ARG A 315 -31.31 4.08 -23.37
CA ARG A 315 -31.41 2.60 -23.31
C ARG A 315 -32.34 2.10 -22.20
N TYR A 316 -32.39 2.74 -21.04
CA TYR A 316 -33.28 2.32 -19.94
C TYR A 316 -34.72 2.81 -20.13
N GLU A 317 -34.91 3.95 -20.76
CA GLU A 317 -36.24 4.40 -21.16
C GLU A 317 -36.81 3.53 -22.29
N ALA A 318 -35.96 3.15 -23.26
CA ALA A 318 -36.30 2.22 -24.31
C ALA A 318 -36.67 0.85 -23.75
N ARG A 319 -35.91 0.32 -22.76
CA ARG A 319 -36.23 -0.92 -22.06
C ARG A 319 -37.64 -0.90 -21.51
N LYS A 320 -38.04 0.18 -20.81
CA LYS A 320 -39.39 0.30 -20.24
C LYS A 320 -40.47 0.34 -21.32
N ALA A 321 -40.23 1.09 -22.39
CA ALA A 321 -41.18 1.21 -23.49
C ALA A 321 -41.34 -0.13 -24.24
N ILE A 322 -40.25 -0.83 -24.52
CA ILE A 322 -40.25 -2.13 -25.20
C ILE A 322 -40.98 -3.18 -24.35
N VAL A 323 -40.73 -3.24 -23.07
CA VAL A 323 -41.38 -4.19 -22.15
C VAL A 323 -42.89 -3.94 -22.10
N ALA A 324 -43.34 -2.67 -22.05
CA ALA A 324 -44.74 -2.31 -22.07
C ALA A 324 -45.42 -2.73 -23.40
N ASP A 325 -44.76 -2.52 -24.53
CA ASP A 325 -45.29 -2.93 -25.84
C ASP A 325 -45.36 -4.47 -26.01
N LEU A 326 -44.36 -5.18 -25.46
CA LEU A 326 -44.35 -6.63 -25.45
C LEU A 326 -45.52 -7.20 -24.61
N GLU A 327 -45.83 -6.56 -23.48
CA GLU A 327 -46.96 -6.92 -22.62
C GLU A 327 -48.29 -6.65 -23.33
N GLU A 328 -48.46 -5.44 -23.91
CA GLU A 328 -49.67 -5.05 -24.63
C GLU A 328 -49.96 -5.95 -25.80
N GLN A 329 -48.93 -6.37 -26.57
CA GLN A 329 -49.08 -7.26 -27.72
C GLN A 329 -49.05 -8.74 -27.37
N GLY A 330 -48.97 -9.10 -26.08
CA GLY A 330 -49.02 -10.48 -25.60
C GLY A 330 -47.77 -11.34 -25.88
N TYR A 331 -46.65 -10.68 -26.19
CA TYR A 331 -45.36 -11.37 -26.34
C TYR A 331 -44.61 -11.59 -25.00
N LEU A 332 -44.85 -10.78 -23.97
CA LEU A 332 -44.28 -10.98 -22.65
C LEU A 332 -44.99 -12.11 -21.91
N ILE A 333 -44.26 -13.17 -21.55
CA ILE A 333 -44.81 -14.33 -20.83
C ILE A 333 -44.84 -14.07 -19.33
N LYS A 334 -43.69 -13.66 -18.79
CA LYS A 334 -43.47 -13.36 -17.36
C LYS A 334 -42.23 -12.53 -17.17
N THR A 335 -42.11 -11.94 -15.98
CA THR A 335 -40.91 -11.24 -15.51
C THR A 335 -40.50 -11.84 -14.17
N GLU A 336 -39.25 -12.22 -14.01
CA GLU A 336 -38.67 -12.76 -12.77
C GLU A 336 -37.54 -11.90 -12.26
N PRO A 337 -37.52 -11.49 -10.98
CA PRO A 337 -36.39 -10.77 -10.42
C PRO A 337 -35.10 -11.58 -10.56
N TYR A 338 -34.04 -10.93 -11.00
CA TYR A 338 -32.74 -11.55 -11.20
C TYR A 338 -31.63 -10.54 -10.90
N SER A 339 -30.60 -10.94 -10.17
CA SER A 339 -29.40 -10.11 -9.98
C SER A 339 -28.33 -10.56 -10.97
N HIS A 340 -27.74 -9.63 -11.67
CA HIS A 340 -26.70 -9.91 -12.66
C HIS A 340 -25.58 -8.87 -12.59
N ASN A 341 -24.41 -9.29 -13.05
CA ASN A 341 -23.22 -8.43 -13.11
C ASN A 341 -23.37 -7.41 -14.26
N VAL A 342 -23.29 -6.13 -13.91
CA VAL A 342 -23.25 -5.03 -14.87
C VAL A 342 -21.87 -4.41 -14.88
N GLY A 343 -21.27 -4.27 -16.07
CA GLY A 343 -20.00 -3.59 -16.25
C GLY A 343 -20.18 -2.08 -16.06
N THR A 344 -19.31 -1.49 -15.25
CA THR A 344 -19.26 -0.04 -15.00
C THR A 344 -17.88 0.52 -15.32
N CYS A 345 -17.85 1.77 -15.79
CA CYS A 345 -16.59 2.46 -16.04
C CYS A 345 -15.83 2.71 -14.72
N TYR A 346 -14.59 2.28 -14.65
CA TYR A 346 -13.77 2.42 -13.44
C TYR A 346 -13.52 3.89 -13.00
N ARG A 347 -13.81 4.86 -13.87
CA ARG A 347 -13.60 6.30 -13.60
C ARG A 347 -14.84 7.06 -13.21
N CYS A 348 -15.91 6.92 -13.99
CA CYS A 348 -17.15 7.66 -13.77
C CYS A 348 -18.24 6.82 -13.09
N HIS A 349 -18.02 5.49 -12.96
CA HIS A 349 -18.94 4.50 -12.39
C HIS A 349 -20.29 4.39 -13.09
N ASN A 350 -20.43 4.97 -14.29
CA ASN A 350 -21.61 4.75 -15.13
C ASN A 350 -21.52 3.40 -15.83
N ASP A 351 -22.68 2.82 -16.12
CA ASP A 351 -22.79 1.55 -16.82
C ASP A 351 -22.19 1.66 -18.23
N VAL A 352 -21.35 0.72 -18.60
CA VAL A 352 -20.78 0.61 -19.94
C VAL A 352 -21.79 0.01 -20.90
N GLU A 353 -21.62 0.30 -22.19
CA GLU A 353 -22.41 -0.28 -23.26
C GLU A 353 -21.49 -1.06 -24.20
N PRO A 354 -21.59 -2.39 -24.26
CA PRO A 354 -20.91 -3.15 -25.30
C PRO A 354 -21.47 -2.75 -26.67
N LEU A 355 -20.60 -2.30 -27.55
CA LEU A 355 -21.00 -1.95 -28.93
C LEU A 355 -19.85 -2.19 -29.92
N ILE A 356 -20.23 -2.43 -31.17
CA ILE A 356 -19.27 -2.62 -32.24
C ILE A 356 -18.73 -1.27 -32.69
N SER A 357 -17.40 -1.15 -32.82
CA SER A 357 -16.74 0.07 -33.25
C SER A 357 -15.42 -0.21 -33.96
N ALA A 358 -15.06 0.67 -34.88
CA ALA A 358 -13.75 0.66 -35.53
C ALA A 358 -12.69 1.29 -34.62
N GLN A 359 -11.86 0.46 -33.98
CA GLN A 359 -10.85 0.89 -33.01
C GLN A 359 -9.45 0.35 -33.39
N TRP A 360 -8.43 0.89 -32.75
CA TRP A 360 -7.07 0.37 -32.85
C TRP A 360 -6.81 -0.65 -31.73
N PHE A 361 -6.20 -1.77 -32.12
CA PHE A 361 -5.94 -2.90 -31.23
C PHE A 361 -4.50 -3.36 -31.30
N VAL A 362 -3.98 -3.90 -30.18
CA VAL A 362 -2.75 -4.69 -30.11
C VAL A 362 -3.13 -6.16 -30.02
N LYS A 363 -2.54 -6.99 -30.89
CA LYS A 363 -2.63 -8.47 -30.82
C LYS A 363 -1.83 -8.95 -29.61
N MET A 364 -2.53 -9.49 -28.61
CA MET A 364 -1.91 -9.83 -27.35
C MET A 364 -1.31 -11.23 -27.30
N GLU A 365 -1.85 -12.19 -28.02
CA GLU A 365 -1.40 -13.59 -27.94
C GLU A 365 0.13 -13.78 -28.14
N PRO A 366 0.78 -13.21 -29.16
CA PRO A 366 2.23 -13.35 -29.34
C PRO A 366 3.03 -12.69 -28.20
N LEU A 367 2.56 -11.55 -27.69
CA LEU A 367 3.23 -10.80 -26.63
C LEU A 367 3.08 -11.50 -25.27
N ALA A 368 1.93 -12.11 -25.01
CA ALA A 368 1.62 -12.82 -23.79
C ALA A 368 2.53 -14.05 -23.58
N LYS A 369 2.87 -14.77 -24.65
CA LYS A 369 3.72 -15.98 -24.57
C LYS A 369 5.08 -15.69 -23.90
N GLU A 370 5.78 -14.65 -24.35
CA GLU A 370 7.06 -14.26 -23.77
C GLU A 370 6.91 -13.68 -22.35
N ALA A 371 5.85 -12.90 -22.10
CA ALA A 371 5.55 -12.34 -20.80
C ALA A 371 5.25 -13.43 -19.74
N ILE A 372 4.57 -14.51 -20.14
CA ILE A 372 4.32 -15.68 -19.28
C ILE A 372 5.64 -16.44 -19.04
N ARG A 373 6.45 -16.65 -20.09
CA ARG A 373 7.71 -17.40 -19.99
C ARG A 373 8.65 -16.81 -18.95
N VAL A 374 8.92 -15.50 -19.00
CA VAL A 374 9.90 -14.84 -18.11
C VAL A 374 9.49 -14.80 -16.64
N VAL A 375 8.21 -15.00 -16.35
CA VAL A 375 7.71 -15.14 -14.98
C VAL A 375 7.77 -16.60 -14.53
N ASN A 376 7.41 -17.55 -15.40
CA ASN A 376 7.46 -18.98 -15.08
C ASN A 376 8.87 -19.51 -14.89
N ASP A 377 9.86 -19.01 -15.64
CA ASP A 377 11.27 -19.41 -15.50
C ASP A 377 12.01 -18.68 -14.36
N GLY A 378 11.35 -17.75 -13.69
CA GLY A 378 11.88 -17.00 -12.54
C GLY A 378 12.82 -15.86 -12.92
N THR A 379 12.89 -15.47 -14.20
CA THR A 379 13.60 -14.26 -14.67
C THR A 379 13.00 -13.00 -14.00
N ILE A 380 11.67 -12.95 -13.89
CA ILE A 380 10.95 -11.94 -13.12
C ILE A 380 10.27 -12.62 -11.93
N LYS A 381 10.50 -12.10 -10.74
CA LYS A 381 9.92 -12.64 -9.50
C LYS A 381 8.90 -11.67 -8.89
N PHE A 382 7.78 -12.20 -8.45
CA PHE A 382 6.78 -11.44 -7.67
C PHE A 382 7.02 -11.65 -6.17
N VAL A 383 6.99 -10.57 -5.42
CA VAL A 383 7.02 -10.56 -3.96
C VAL A 383 5.76 -9.85 -3.46
N PRO A 384 4.85 -10.53 -2.76
CA PRO A 384 4.88 -11.98 -2.44
C PRO A 384 4.52 -12.87 -3.63
N GLU A 385 5.00 -14.09 -3.62
CA GLU A 385 4.89 -15.08 -4.71
C GLU A 385 3.45 -15.41 -5.13
N ARG A 386 2.49 -15.26 -4.22
CA ARG A 386 1.05 -15.52 -4.51
C ARG A 386 0.51 -14.74 -5.72
N PHE A 387 1.07 -13.58 -6.02
CA PHE A 387 0.65 -12.77 -7.19
C PHE A 387 1.14 -13.32 -8.52
N THR A 388 2.11 -14.22 -8.53
CA THR A 388 2.54 -14.93 -9.74
C THR A 388 1.37 -15.66 -10.40
N LYS A 389 0.60 -16.43 -9.61
CA LYS A 389 -0.57 -17.14 -10.12
C LYS A 389 -1.64 -16.19 -10.67
N THR A 390 -1.90 -15.09 -9.98
CA THR A 390 -2.85 -14.07 -10.41
C THR A 390 -2.44 -13.44 -11.74
N TYR A 391 -1.15 -13.12 -11.90
CA TYR A 391 -0.59 -12.61 -13.14
C TYR A 391 -0.71 -13.61 -14.30
N ILE A 392 -0.29 -14.86 -14.09
CA ILE A 392 -0.32 -15.91 -15.13
C ILE A 392 -1.74 -16.16 -15.61
N ASN A 393 -2.70 -16.36 -14.69
CA ASN A 393 -4.11 -16.58 -15.05
C ASN A 393 -4.68 -15.45 -15.93
N TRP A 394 -4.29 -14.20 -15.65
CA TRP A 394 -4.75 -13.07 -16.46
C TRP A 394 -4.09 -13.07 -17.84
N MET A 395 -2.79 -13.33 -17.92
CA MET A 395 -2.04 -13.34 -19.18
C MET A 395 -2.46 -14.49 -20.10
N GLU A 396 -2.86 -15.64 -19.56
CA GLU A 396 -3.35 -16.79 -20.34
C GLU A 396 -4.70 -16.51 -20.99
N ASN A 397 -5.49 -15.61 -20.40
CA ASN A 397 -6.84 -15.26 -20.86
C ASN A 397 -6.93 -13.85 -21.44
N VAL A 398 -5.81 -13.23 -21.77
CA VAL A 398 -5.80 -11.86 -22.28
C VAL A 398 -6.34 -11.78 -23.70
N HIS A 399 -7.28 -10.85 -23.95
CA HIS A 399 -7.77 -10.52 -25.29
C HIS A 399 -6.97 -9.40 -25.94
N ASP A 400 -7.22 -9.16 -27.23
CA ASP A 400 -6.61 -8.06 -27.96
C ASP A 400 -6.92 -6.73 -27.28
N TRP A 401 -5.90 -5.93 -27.03
CA TRP A 401 -6.00 -4.70 -26.26
C TRP A 401 -6.45 -3.54 -27.12
N CYS A 402 -7.65 -2.98 -26.86
CA CYS A 402 -8.13 -1.75 -27.47
C CYS A 402 -7.31 -0.55 -26.94
N ILE A 403 -6.54 0.10 -27.83
CA ILE A 403 -5.61 1.18 -27.48
C ILE A 403 -6.07 2.57 -27.86
N SER A 404 -7.12 2.74 -28.66
CA SER A 404 -7.65 4.04 -29.06
C SER A 404 -8.64 4.60 -28.04
N ARG A 405 -8.57 5.91 -27.80
CA ARG A 405 -9.47 6.67 -26.92
C ARG A 405 -9.93 7.93 -27.61
N GLN A 406 -11.21 8.23 -27.54
CA GLN A 406 -11.87 9.40 -28.15
C GLN A 406 -11.73 10.63 -27.23
N LEU A 407 -10.49 10.90 -26.85
CA LEU A 407 -10.09 12.01 -25.98
C LEU A 407 -9.29 13.05 -26.77
N TRP A 408 -9.12 14.22 -26.20
CA TRP A 408 -8.22 15.24 -26.73
C TRP A 408 -6.88 15.26 -26.00
N TRP A 409 -6.86 14.83 -24.74
CA TRP A 409 -5.68 14.77 -23.90
C TRP A 409 -5.01 13.39 -23.92
N GLY A 410 -3.82 13.32 -24.52
CA GLY A 410 -3.03 12.10 -24.65
C GLY A 410 -2.13 12.11 -25.86
N HIS A 411 -1.44 11.00 -26.11
CA HIS A 411 -0.62 10.80 -27.31
C HIS A 411 -1.52 10.52 -28.50
N GLN A 412 -1.60 11.48 -29.42
CA GLN A 412 -2.40 11.32 -30.65
C GLN A 412 -1.79 10.22 -31.51
N ILE A 413 -2.63 9.30 -31.98
CA ILE A 413 -2.21 8.15 -32.79
C ILE A 413 -1.46 8.64 -34.06
N PRO A 414 -0.27 8.09 -34.38
CA PRO A 414 0.55 8.54 -35.51
C PRO A 414 0.11 7.87 -36.82
N ALA A 415 -1.18 8.04 -37.18
CA ALA A 415 -1.78 7.51 -38.40
C ALA A 415 -2.48 8.61 -39.19
N TRP A 416 -2.36 8.57 -40.51
CA TRP A 416 -2.96 9.53 -41.45
C TRP A 416 -3.69 8.79 -42.55
N TYR A 417 -4.93 9.17 -42.81
CA TYR A 417 -5.77 8.63 -43.87
C TYR A 417 -5.60 9.45 -45.12
N CYS A 418 -5.31 8.77 -46.24
CA CYS A 418 -5.28 9.43 -47.52
C CYS A 418 -6.73 9.70 -48.04
N ASP A 419 -7.05 10.94 -48.31
CA ASP A 419 -8.39 11.34 -48.75
C ASP A 419 -8.74 10.83 -50.14
N GLU A 420 -7.75 10.48 -50.96
CA GLU A 420 -7.95 9.94 -52.32
C GLU A 420 -8.05 8.41 -52.39
N CYS A 421 -7.08 7.71 -51.74
CA CYS A 421 -7.00 6.25 -51.92
C CYS A 421 -7.34 5.46 -50.62
N GLY A 422 -7.69 6.13 -49.55
CA GLY A 422 -8.06 5.52 -48.26
C GLY A 422 -6.94 4.78 -47.54
N HIS A 423 -5.68 4.89 -48.06
CA HIS A 423 -4.54 4.25 -47.43
C HIS A 423 -4.22 4.87 -46.06
N ILE A 424 -3.89 4.01 -45.09
CA ILE A 424 -3.48 4.44 -43.75
C ILE A 424 -1.95 4.53 -43.71
N ASN A 425 -1.45 5.78 -43.56
CA ASN A 425 -0.03 6.03 -43.43
C ASN A 425 0.33 6.09 -41.94
N VAL A 426 1.11 5.13 -41.44
CA VAL A 426 1.61 5.13 -40.04
C VAL A 426 3.09 5.49 -40.08
N LYS A 427 3.44 6.62 -39.44
CA LYS A 427 4.79 7.21 -39.59
C LYS A 427 5.33 7.75 -38.27
N ARG A 428 6.66 7.64 -38.12
CA ARG A 428 7.42 8.21 -37.00
C ARG A 428 7.45 9.73 -37.03
N GLU A 429 7.42 10.30 -38.21
CA GLU A 429 7.32 11.74 -38.48
C GLU A 429 6.03 12.03 -39.22
N ASP A 430 5.55 13.27 -39.15
CA ASP A 430 4.30 13.66 -39.83
C ASP A 430 4.51 13.61 -41.33
N PRO A 431 3.77 12.79 -42.12
CA PRO A 431 3.95 12.64 -43.55
C PRO A 431 3.42 13.87 -44.28
N THR A 432 4.13 14.22 -45.35
CA THR A 432 3.74 15.33 -46.26
C THR A 432 2.89 14.83 -47.43
N GLU A 433 2.94 13.54 -47.71
CA GLU A 433 2.21 12.89 -48.81
C GLU A 433 1.95 11.40 -48.51
N CYS A 434 0.97 10.84 -49.19
CA CYS A 434 0.58 9.45 -49.09
C CYS A 434 1.66 8.57 -49.72
N GLU A 435 2.19 7.59 -49.00
CA GLU A 435 3.21 6.66 -49.47
C GLU A 435 2.74 5.76 -50.63
N LYS A 436 1.41 5.56 -50.77
CA LYS A 436 0.83 4.70 -51.78
C LYS A 436 0.51 5.44 -53.11
N CYS A 437 -0.01 6.66 -53.02
CA CYS A 437 -0.46 7.36 -54.23
C CYS A 437 0.14 8.77 -54.38
N GLY A 438 0.95 9.28 -53.43
CA GLY A 438 1.55 10.63 -53.53
C GLY A 438 0.56 11.79 -53.25
N CYS A 439 -0.68 11.52 -52.84
CA CYS A 439 -1.63 12.57 -52.52
C CYS A 439 -1.15 13.34 -51.29
N LYS A 440 -1.28 14.67 -51.29
CA LYS A 440 -0.90 15.58 -50.20
C LYS A 440 -2.01 15.86 -49.21
N HIS A 441 -3.23 15.40 -49.49
CA HIS A 441 -4.36 15.55 -48.60
C HIS A 441 -4.47 14.35 -47.70
N LEU A 442 -4.03 14.54 -46.45
CA LEU A 442 -3.99 13.51 -45.42
C LEU A 442 -4.74 14.01 -44.19
N THR A 443 -5.69 13.23 -43.75
CA THR A 443 -6.44 13.48 -42.51
C THR A 443 -5.83 12.67 -41.37
N ARG A 444 -5.35 13.35 -40.33
CA ARG A 444 -4.74 12.68 -39.15
C ARG A 444 -5.84 12.01 -38.32
N GLU A 445 -5.52 10.84 -37.75
CA GLU A 445 -6.37 10.17 -36.74
C GLU A 445 -6.61 11.12 -35.55
N GLU A 446 -7.86 11.27 -35.13
CA GLU A 446 -8.22 12.17 -34.02
C GLU A 446 -8.05 11.55 -32.65
N ASP A 447 -8.14 10.23 -32.60
CA ASP A 447 -8.03 9.47 -31.35
C ASP A 447 -6.62 9.59 -30.75
N VAL A 448 -6.57 9.46 -29.44
CA VAL A 448 -5.31 9.34 -28.68
C VAL A 448 -5.14 7.89 -28.18
N LEU A 449 -3.91 7.54 -27.83
CA LEU A 449 -3.61 6.24 -27.24
C LEU A 449 -4.09 6.17 -25.78
N ASP A 450 -4.46 4.97 -25.36
CA ASP A 450 -4.65 4.61 -23.97
C ASP A 450 -3.43 5.06 -23.13
N THR A 451 -3.67 5.67 -21.98
CA THR A 451 -2.58 6.12 -21.07
C THR A 451 -1.62 4.99 -20.70
N TRP A 452 -2.12 3.77 -20.61
CA TRP A 452 -1.33 2.60 -20.29
C TRP A 452 -0.35 2.19 -21.41
N PHE A 453 -0.54 2.68 -22.63
CA PHE A 453 0.38 2.45 -23.73
C PHE A 453 1.72 3.16 -23.48
N SER A 454 1.71 4.42 -23.10
CA SER A 454 2.93 5.16 -22.73
C SER A 454 3.52 4.69 -21.39
N SER A 455 2.66 4.39 -20.42
CA SER A 455 3.08 3.91 -19.09
C SER A 455 3.77 2.54 -19.16
N ALA A 456 3.42 1.69 -20.13
CA ALA A 456 4.06 0.39 -20.37
C ALA A 456 5.53 0.51 -20.79
N LEU A 457 5.94 1.65 -21.34
CA LEU A 457 7.31 1.88 -21.81
C LEU A 457 8.20 2.50 -20.71
N TRP A 458 7.64 2.81 -19.55
CA TRP A 458 8.27 3.58 -18.49
C TRP A 458 9.66 3.10 -18.06
N PRO A 459 9.94 1.79 -17.89
CA PRO A 459 11.25 1.30 -17.47
C PRO A 459 12.40 1.62 -18.43
N PHE A 460 12.12 1.84 -19.71
CA PHE A 460 13.15 2.09 -20.73
C PHE A 460 12.99 3.43 -21.44
N SER A 461 11.78 3.94 -21.63
CA SER A 461 11.57 5.27 -22.21
C SER A 461 12.15 6.40 -21.34
N THR A 462 12.09 6.23 -20.01
CA THR A 462 12.69 7.18 -19.05
C THR A 462 14.22 7.20 -19.10
N MET A 463 14.83 6.15 -19.63
CA MET A 463 16.30 5.99 -19.74
C MET A 463 16.84 6.26 -21.12
N GLY A 464 16.02 6.84 -22.02
CA GLY A 464 16.47 7.32 -23.32
C GLY A 464 16.07 6.48 -24.52
N TRP A 465 15.44 5.29 -24.34
CA TRP A 465 14.91 4.55 -25.49
C TRP A 465 13.95 5.43 -26.33
N PRO A 466 13.98 5.39 -27.67
CA PRO A 466 14.56 4.38 -28.54
C PRO A 466 16.05 4.52 -28.90
N ASP A 467 16.78 5.46 -28.28
CA ASP A 467 18.23 5.50 -28.45
C ASP A 467 18.90 4.36 -27.67
N LEU A 468 19.26 3.28 -28.39
CA LEU A 468 19.94 2.12 -27.81
C LEU A 468 21.38 2.43 -27.33
N ASP A 469 21.95 3.58 -27.72
CA ASP A 469 23.24 4.03 -27.27
C ASP A 469 23.20 4.90 -26.02
N SER A 470 22.02 5.22 -25.52
CA SER A 470 21.83 5.96 -24.27
C SER A 470 22.64 5.35 -23.12
N PRO A 471 23.53 6.13 -22.48
CA PRO A 471 24.33 5.66 -21.35
C PRO A 471 23.46 5.18 -20.16
N ASP A 472 22.35 5.88 -19.90
CA ASP A 472 21.43 5.52 -18.83
C ASP A 472 20.74 4.17 -19.13
N LEU A 473 20.31 3.95 -20.37
CA LEU A 473 19.70 2.69 -20.77
C LEU A 473 20.68 1.51 -20.65
N LYS A 474 21.92 1.69 -21.07
CA LYS A 474 22.97 0.65 -21.01
C LYS A 474 23.36 0.28 -19.59
N TYR A 475 23.35 1.23 -18.66
CA TYR A 475 23.80 0.98 -17.28
C TYR A 475 22.66 0.58 -16.33
N TRP A 476 21.48 1.21 -16.44
CA TRP A 476 20.41 1.07 -15.46
C TRP A 476 19.32 0.05 -15.87
N TYR A 477 19.19 -0.30 -17.15
CA TYR A 477 18.21 -1.29 -17.62
C TYR A 477 18.80 -2.71 -17.69
N PRO A 478 18.10 -3.76 -17.23
CA PRO A 478 16.77 -3.75 -16.58
C PRO A 478 16.82 -3.10 -15.20
N THR A 479 15.68 -2.52 -14.79
CA THR A 479 15.58 -1.98 -13.44
C THR A 479 15.61 -3.10 -12.39
N SER A 480 15.98 -2.77 -11.16
CA SER A 480 16.19 -3.79 -10.12
C SER A 480 14.87 -4.25 -9.51
N VAL A 481 14.03 -3.30 -9.16
CA VAL A 481 12.75 -3.56 -8.48
C VAL A 481 11.68 -2.64 -9.06
N MET A 482 10.52 -3.21 -9.32
CA MET A 482 9.28 -2.49 -9.59
C MET A 482 8.42 -2.58 -8.33
N VAL A 483 8.08 -1.43 -7.72
CA VAL A 483 7.21 -1.36 -6.55
C VAL A 483 5.85 -0.83 -6.98
N THR A 484 4.78 -1.49 -6.58
CA THR A 484 3.42 -1.06 -6.94
C THR A 484 2.35 -1.74 -6.09
N GLY A 485 1.14 -1.18 -6.07
CA GLY A 485 -0.03 -1.81 -5.50
C GLY A 485 -0.53 -3.00 -6.35
N TYR A 486 -1.17 -3.97 -5.71
CA TYR A 486 -1.72 -5.14 -6.41
C TYR A 486 -2.84 -4.78 -7.40
N ASP A 487 -3.51 -3.65 -7.21
CA ASP A 487 -4.66 -3.22 -8.01
C ASP A 487 -4.29 -2.76 -9.42
N ILE A 488 -3.00 -2.54 -9.71
CA ILE A 488 -2.53 -2.16 -11.04
C ILE A 488 -1.55 -3.18 -11.68
N ILE A 489 -1.55 -4.44 -11.21
CA ILE A 489 -0.75 -5.51 -11.82
C ILE A 489 -1.10 -5.66 -13.31
N PHE A 490 -2.38 -5.71 -13.64
CA PHE A 490 -2.85 -5.92 -15.02
C PHE A 490 -2.75 -4.66 -15.87
N PHE A 491 -3.01 -3.51 -15.24
CA PHE A 491 -2.96 -2.23 -15.94
C PHE A 491 -1.53 -1.84 -16.32
N TRP A 492 -0.57 -2.10 -15.44
CA TRP A 492 0.77 -1.57 -15.58
C TRP A 492 1.87 -2.61 -15.63
N VAL A 493 1.97 -3.48 -14.60
CA VAL A 493 3.07 -4.46 -14.52
C VAL A 493 3.08 -5.40 -15.73
N ALA A 494 1.94 -6.01 -16.06
CA ALA A 494 1.82 -6.91 -17.19
C ALA A 494 2.18 -6.21 -18.50
N ARG A 495 1.71 -4.96 -18.69
CA ARG A 495 2.00 -4.17 -19.88
C ARG A 495 3.48 -3.80 -20.00
N MET A 496 4.14 -3.46 -18.89
CA MET A 496 5.58 -3.24 -18.89
C MET A 496 6.37 -4.50 -19.25
N ILE A 497 5.94 -5.67 -18.75
CA ILE A 497 6.62 -6.93 -19.02
C ILE A 497 6.57 -7.26 -20.51
N PHE A 498 5.39 -7.30 -21.13
CA PHE A 498 5.32 -7.65 -22.53
C PHE A 498 5.94 -6.57 -23.44
N SER A 499 5.82 -5.28 -23.09
CA SER A 499 6.45 -4.19 -23.84
C SER A 499 7.98 -4.25 -23.75
N GLY A 500 8.54 -4.51 -22.56
CA GLY A 500 9.97 -4.69 -22.38
C GLY A 500 10.51 -5.89 -23.14
N MET A 501 9.82 -7.02 -23.08
CA MET A 501 10.19 -8.22 -23.84
C MET A 501 10.11 -7.98 -25.35
N GLU A 502 9.12 -7.24 -25.82
CA GLU A 502 8.98 -6.96 -27.26
C GLU A 502 9.97 -5.91 -27.75
N GLN A 503 10.16 -4.80 -27.05
CA GLN A 503 10.99 -3.69 -27.52
C GLN A 503 12.48 -3.87 -27.20
N MET A 504 12.79 -4.33 -25.98
CA MET A 504 14.15 -4.47 -25.49
C MET A 504 14.70 -5.90 -25.60
N LYS A 505 13.85 -6.89 -25.90
CA LYS A 505 14.18 -8.34 -25.89
C LYS A 505 14.79 -8.78 -24.55
N LYS A 506 14.46 -8.07 -23.49
CA LYS A 506 14.97 -8.28 -22.13
C LYS A 506 13.94 -7.83 -21.12
N GLU A 507 13.93 -8.50 -19.97
CA GLU A 507 13.02 -8.16 -18.86
C GLU A 507 13.11 -6.68 -18.45
N PRO A 508 11.98 -5.99 -18.17
CA PRO A 508 12.02 -4.59 -17.77
C PRO A 508 12.50 -4.37 -16.33
N PHE A 509 12.34 -5.38 -15.48
CA PHE A 509 12.76 -5.42 -14.07
C PHE A 509 12.93 -6.86 -13.61
N LYS A 510 13.69 -7.04 -12.53
CA LYS A 510 13.95 -8.38 -11.97
C LYS A 510 12.94 -8.82 -10.92
N THR A 511 12.50 -7.88 -10.11
CA THR A 511 11.56 -8.14 -9.00
C THR A 511 10.38 -7.20 -9.08
N VAL A 512 9.18 -7.74 -8.87
CA VAL A 512 7.94 -6.96 -8.69
C VAL A 512 7.57 -7.05 -7.23
N PHE A 513 7.79 -5.98 -6.48
CA PHE A 513 7.43 -5.86 -5.07
C PHE A 513 6.05 -5.25 -4.95
N ILE A 514 5.09 -6.07 -4.53
CA ILE A 514 3.68 -5.70 -4.44
C ILE A 514 3.34 -5.28 -3.00
N HIS A 515 2.73 -4.12 -2.86
CA HIS A 515 2.13 -3.68 -1.60
C HIS A 515 0.61 -3.72 -1.66
N GLY A 516 -0.04 -3.73 -0.49
CA GLY A 516 -1.49 -3.60 -0.38
C GLY A 516 -1.97 -2.16 -0.42
N LEU A 517 -3.28 -1.98 -0.28
CA LEU A 517 -3.91 -0.67 -0.24
C LEU A 517 -3.94 -0.10 1.18
N VAL A 518 -3.83 1.22 1.29
CA VAL A 518 -4.07 1.92 2.56
C VAL A 518 -5.56 2.18 2.70
N ARG A 519 -6.14 1.67 3.78
CA ARG A 519 -7.56 1.79 4.12
C ARG A 519 -7.74 2.69 5.34
N ASP A 520 -8.92 3.25 5.49
CA ASP A 520 -9.28 4.01 6.70
C ASP A 520 -9.38 3.08 7.95
N ASP A 521 -9.63 3.66 9.11
CA ASP A 521 -9.81 2.97 10.39
C ASP A 521 -10.93 1.90 10.36
N LYS A 522 -11.92 2.08 9.48
CA LYS A 522 -13.06 1.17 9.26
C LYS A 522 -12.78 0.11 8.18
N GLY A 523 -11.61 0.12 7.58
CA GLY A 523 -11.21 -0.82 6.53
C GLY A 523 -11.74 -0.50 5.14
N ARG A 524 -12.29 0.71 4.91
CA ARG A 524 -12.76 1.16 3.60
C ARG A 524 -11.61 1.74 2.79
N LYS A 525 -11.62 1.56 1.47
CA LYS A 525 -10.66 2.22 0.57
C LYS A 525 -10.76 3.74 0.74
N MET A 526 -9.63 4.40 0.94
CA MET A 526 -9.60 5.87 1.01
C MET A 526 -9.87 6.45 -0.36
N SER A 527 -10.82 7.40 -0.42
CA SER A 527 -11.13 8.13 -1.64
C SER A 527 -11.61 9.54 -1.33
N LYS A 528 -11.41 10.46 -2.27
CA LYS A 528 -11.90 11.85 -2.14
C LYS A 528 -13.44 11.91 -2.15
N SER A 529 -14.09 11.02 -2.89
CA SER A 529 -15.55 10.95 -2.99
C SER A 529 -16.22 10.50 -1.67
N LEU A 530 -15.53 9.67 -0.88
CA LEU A 530 -16.02 9.24 0.44
C LEU A 530 -15.65 10.21 1.57
N GLY A 531 -14.84 11.25 1.29
CA GLY A 531 -14.38 12.21 2.30
C GLY A 531 -13.50 11.61 3.41
N ASN A 532 -12.96 10.39 3.21
CA ASN A 532 -12.11 9.69 4.16
C ASN A 532 -10.62 9.71 3.75
N GLY A 533 -10.27 10.47 2.72
CA GLY A 533 -8.88 10.65 2.28
C GLY A 533 -8.10 11.52 3.26
N ILE A 534 -6.92 11.05 3.67
CA ILE A 534 -6.00 11.80 4.53
C ILE A 534 -4.84 12.29 3.66
N ASP A 535 -4.53 13.58 3.74
CA ASP A 535 -3.38 14.17 3.05
C ASP A 535 -2.08 13.80 3.79
N PRO A 536 -1.11 13.15 3.12
CA PRO A 536 0.18 12.84 3.72
C PRO A 536 0.93 14.08 4.22
N LEU A 537 0.78 15.21 3.53
CA LEU A 537 1.44 16.45 3.90
C LEU A 537 0.94 16.98 5.26
N GLU A 538 -0.38 16.96 5.50
CA GLU A 538 -0.95 17.36 6.79
C GLU A 538 -0.43 16.48 7.93
N MET A 539 -0.26 15.18 7.68
CA MET A 539 0.27 14.25 8.67
C MET A 539 1.77 14.50 8.94
N ALA A 540 2.55 14.74 7.88
CA ALA A 540 3.96 15.09 8.02
C ALA A 540 4.15 16.43 8.74
N GLU A 541 3.35 17.44 8.44
CA GLU A 541 3.39 18.74 9.13
C GLU A 541 3.03 18.64 10.63
N LYS A 542 2.13 17.75 10.98
CA LYS A 542 1.64 17.58 12.36
C LYS A 542 2.52 16.69 13.22
N TYR A 543 3.06 15.61 12.66
CA TYR A 543 3.75 14.56 13.41
C TYR A 543 5.23 14.39 13.02
N GLY A 544 5.64 14.95 11.89
CA GLY A 544 6.95 14.74 11.26
C GLY A 544 6.91 13.68 10.16
N ALA A 545 7.73 13.86 9.12
CA ALA A 545 7.84 12.92 8.02
C ALA A 545 8.32 11.54 8.48
N ASP A 546 9.31 11.49 9.38
CA ASP A 546 9.85 10.23 9.92
C ASP A 546 8.80 9.44 10.68
N ALA A 547 7.95 10.09 11.48
CA ALA A 547 6.86 9.43 12.21
C ALA A 547 5.80 8.86 11.25
N LEU A 548 5.47 9.59 10.18
CA LEU A 548 4.55 9.10 9.15
C LEU A 548 5.13 7.91 8.40
N ARG A 549 6.37 8.00 7.93
CA ARG A 549 7.07 6.92 7.20
C ARG A 549 7.11 5.65 8.03
N PHE A 550 7.51 5.75 9.28
CA PHE A 550 7.63 4.62 10.19
C PHE A 550 6.26 3.98 10.49
N ASN A 551 5.20 4.79 10.66
CA ASN A 551 3.83 4.30 10.82
C ASN A 551 3.35 3.51 9.59
N LEU A 552 3.67 3.97 8.38
CA LEU A 552 3.26 3.30 7.13
C LEU A 552 3.93 1.93 6.95
N ILE A 553 5.10 1.72 7.53
CA ILE A 553 5.88 0.48 7.36
C ILE A 553 5.67 -0.49 8.51
N THR A 554 5.62 0.00 9.76
CA THR A 554 5.54 -0.87 10.94
C THR A 554 4.25 -1.69 10.96
N GLY A 555 4.41 -3.03 11.01
CA GLY A 555 3.30 -3.98 10.99
C GLY A 555 2.67 -4.18 9.61
N ASN A 556 3.29 -3.68 8.56
CA ASN A 556 2.87 -3.91 7.18
C ASN A 556 3.63 -5.13 6.61
N SER A 557 2.93 -5.98 5.88
CA SER A 557 3.51 -7.13 5.18
C SER A 557 3.28 -7.02 3.68
N PRO A 558 4.18 -7.55 2.84
CA PRO A 558 4.04 -7.50 1.39
C PRO A 558 2.67 -7.97 0.87
N GLY A 559 2.06 -7.18 0.02
CA GLY A 559 0.78 -7.49 -0.63
C GLY A 559 -0.47 -7.46 0.24
N ASN A 560 -0.36 -7.09 1.51
CA ASN A 560 -1.50 -7.01 2.41
C ASN A 560 -1.97 -5.56 2.58
N ASP A 561 -3.30 -5.38 2.63
CA ASP A 561 -3.89 -4.09 2.95
C ASP A 561 -3.54 -3.67 4.39
N MET A 562 -3.33 -2.39 4.59
CA MET A 562 -3.12 -1.83 5.91
C MET A 562 -4.22 -0.83 6.29
N ARG A 563 -4.60 -0.80 7.56
CA ARG A 563 -5.46 0.25 8.11
C ARG A 563 -4.60 1.37 8.67
N PHE A 564 -4.88 2.57 8.23
CA PHE A 564 -4.18 3.75 8.72
C PHE A 564 -4.90 4.33 9.94
N TYR A 565 -4.16 4.45 11.05
CA TYR A 565 -4.62 5.05 12.28
C TYR A 565 -3.80 6.29 12.59
N VAL A 566 -4.45 7.43 12.77
CA VAL A 566 -3.78 8.71 13.08
C VAL A 566 -3.06 8.64 14.42
N GLU A 567 -3.62 7.93 15.40
CA GLU A 567 -3.05 7.72 16.74
C GLU A 567 -1.69 7.02 16.71
N LYS A 568 -1.48 6.14 15.72
CA LYS A 568 -0.17 5.51 15.53
C LYS A 568 0.90 6.51 15.08
N CYS A 569 0.55 7.56 14.33
CA CYS A 569 1.51 8.63 14.01
C CYS A 569 1.99 9.35 15.28
N GLU A 570 1.10 9.54 16.26
CA GLU A 570 1.48 10.10 17.56
C GLU A 570 2.41 9.19 18.35
N ALA A 571 2.16 7.88 18.34
CA ALA A 571 3.05 6.90 18.96
C ALA A 571 4.44 6.93 18.31
N MET A 572 4.52 7.02 16.97
CA MET A 572 5.79 7.11 16.27
C MET A 572 6.51 8.44 16.51
N ARG A 573 5.79 9.56 16.66
CA ARG A 573 6.39 10.82 17.12
C ARG A 573 6.97 10.68 18.52
N ASN A 574 6.30 9.97 19.42
CA ASN A 574 6.84 9.70 20.76
C ASN A 574 8.09 8.81 20.71
N PHE A 575 8.15 7.89 19.76
CA PHE A 575 9.37 7.11 19.48
C PHE A 575 10.52 8.01 19.00
N CYS A 576 10.26 8.97 18.08
CA CYS A 576 11.25 9.98 17.71
C CYS A 576 11.78 10.72 18.95
N ASN A 577 10.90 11.15 19.85
CA ASN A 577 11.29 11.81 21.09
C ASN A 577 12.12 10.91 22.03
N LYS A 578 11.81 9.60 22.09
CA LYS A 578 12.60 8.63 22.86
C LYS A 578 14.03 8.52 22.33
N ILE A 579 14.19 8.36 21.00
CA ILE A 579 15.50 8.31 20.34
C ILE A 579 16.27 9.61 20.59
N TRP A 580 15.61 10.76 20.41
CA TRP A 580 16.21 12.07 20.61
C TRP A 580 16.72 12.25 22.03
N ASN A 581 15.93 11.90 23.04
CA ASN A 581 16.32 12.02 24.43
C ASN A 581 17.44 11.06 24.81
N ALA A 582 17.43 9.83 24.29
CA ALA A 582 18.52 8.87 24.46
C ALA A 582 19.83 9.42 23.85
N SER A 583 19.77 9.96 22.64
CA SER A 583 20.92 10.56 21.96
C SER A 583 21.46 11.77 22.71
N ARG A 584 20.57 12.63 23.21
CA ARG A 584 20.99 13.77 24.06
C ARG A 584 21.68 13.30 25.33
N PHE A 585 21.17 12.25 25.98
CA PHE A 585 21.83 11.67 27.16
C PHE A 585 23.24 11.19 26.81
N VAL A 586 23.40 10.46 25.72
CA VAL A 586 24.72 10.00 25.25
C VAL A 586 25.65 11.21 25.06
N MET A 587 25.23 12.21 24.29
CA MET A 587 26.04 13.38 23.96
C MET A 587 26.46 14.21 25.21
N MET A 588 25.57 14.36 26.19
CA MET A 588 25.90 15.05 27.44
C MET A 588 26.95 14.32 28.27
N ASN A 589 27.16 13.02 28.03
CA ASN A 589 28.14 12.18 28.72
C ASN A 589 29.41 11.93 27.89
N LEU A 590 29.49 12.42 26.63
CA LEU A 590 30.66 12.21 25.79
C LEU A 590 31.73 13.26 26.06
N THR A 591 32.96 12.79 26.27
CA THR A 591 34.18 13.58 26.33
C THR A 591 35.18 13.15 25.26
N ILE A 592 34.86 12.14 24.46
CA ILE A 592 35.68 11.60 23.37
C ILE A 592 35.35 12.31 22.05
N ASP A 593 36.34 12.52 21.20
CA ASP A 593 36.21 13.11 19.88
C ASP A 593 36.16 12.07 18.74
N HIS A 594 36.52 10.83 19.04
CA HIS A 594 36.53 9.70 18.11
C HIS A 594 35.97 8.46 18.82
N VAL A 595 35.29 7.61 18.06
CA VAL A 595 34.64 6.39 18.58
C VAL A 595 35.43 5.15 18.15
N GLU A 596 35.98 4.43 19.11
CA GLU A 596 36.69 3.18 18.88
C GLU A 596 36.30 2.16 19.97
N LEU A 597 35.96 0.95 19.56
CA LEU A 597 35.60 -0.12 20.52
C LEU A 597 36.81 -0.48 21.40
N PRO A 598 36.65 -0.50 22.75
CA PRO A 598 37.74 -0.83 23.64
C PRO A 598 38.16 -2.28 23.49
N LYS A 599 39.47 -2.55 23.71
CA LYS A 599 40.00 -3.91 23.64
C LYS A 599 39.45 -4.84 24.74
N LYS A 600 39.14 -4.28 25.90
CA LYS A 600 38.52 -4.98 27.02
C LYS A 600 37.06 -4.54 27.09
N LEU A 601 36.14 -5.48 26.88
CA LEU A 601 34.71 -5.32 26.99
C LEU A 601 34.22 -5.90 28.32
N GLU A 602 33.35 -5.19 29.00
CA GLU A 602 32.65 -5.65 30.18
C GLU A 602 31.42 -6.50 29.80
N LEU A 603 30.73 -7.11 30.76
CA LEU A 603 29.60 -8.03 30.52
C LEU A 603 28.47 -7.36 29.73
N GLU A 604 28.06 -6.16 30.13
CA GLU A 604 27.01 -5.39 29.47
C GLU A 604 27.42 -4.91 28.07
N ASP A 605 28.74 -4.67 27.84
CA ASP A 605 29.24 -4.28 26.51
C ASP A 605 29.11 -5.45 25.54
N LYS A 606 29.55 -6.65 25.97
CA LYS A 606 29.43 -7.84 25.15
C LYS A 606 27.99 -8.21 24.86
N TRP A 607 27.12 -8.06 25.86
CA TRP A 607 25.69 -8.30 25.70
C TRP A 607 25.08 -7.42 24.63
N ILE A 608 25.27 -6.09 24.72
CA ILE A 608 24.62 -5.17 23.76
C ILE A 608 25.25 -5.29 22.36
N LEU A 609 26.58 -5.54 22.27
CA LEU A 609 27.24 -5.75 20.99
C LEU A 609 26.77 -7.04 20.32
N SER A 610 26.53 -8.11 21.09
CA SER A 610 25.97 -9.37 20.57
C SER A 610 24.53 -9.19 20.09
N LYS A 611 23.71 -8.46 20.87
CA LYS A 611 22.33 -8.09 20.46
C LYS A 611 22.31 -7.24 19.19
N LEU A 612 23.17 -6.23 19.11
CA LEU A 612 23.31 -5.39 17.91
C LEU A 612 23.77 -6.21 16.71
N ASN A 613 24.72 -7.09 16.89
CA ASN A 613 25.24 -7.94 15.82
C ASN A 613 24.15 -8.89 15.26
N THR A 614 23.33 -9.46 16.13
CA THR A 614 22.15 -10.24 15.75
C THR A 614 21.12 -9.38 15.00
N LEU A 615 20.85 -8.17 15.50
CA LEU A 615 19.96 -7.20 14.85
C LEU A 615 20.42 -6.86 13.43
N ILE A 616 21.72 -6.58 13.24
CA ILE A 616 22.31 -6.27 11.92
C ILE A 616 22.00 -7.38 10.92
N ARG A 617 22.24 -8.64 11.30
CA ARG A 617 21.94 -9.80 10.43
C ARG A 617 20.45 -9.89 10.13
N GLU A 618 19.61 -9.89 11.16
CA GLU A 618 18.17 -10.07 10.99
C GLU A 618 17.52 -8.92 10.19
N VAL A 619 17.94 -7.68 10.41
CA VAL A 619 17.46 -6.54 9.64
C VAL A 619 17.90 -6.67 8.17
N THR A 620 19.16 -7.02 7.92
CA THR A 620 19.67 -7.20 6.56
C THR A 620 18.93 -8.31 5.83
N ASP A 621 18.74 -9.47 6.48
CA ASP A 621 18.01 -10.61 5.89
C ASP A 621 16.56 -10.23 5.55
N ASN A 622 15.87 -9.51 6.44
CA ASN A 622 14.50 -9.04 6.20
C ASN A 622 14.43 -7.96 5.11
N MET A 623 15.39 -7.04 5.06
CA MET A 623 15.47 -6.04 3.98
C MET A 623 15.66 -6.69 2.61
N ASP A 624 16.53 -7.69 2.51
CA ASP A 624 16.77 -8.43 1.26
C ASP A 624 15.59 -9.34 0.88
N ALA A 625 14.78 -9.77 1.85
CA ALA A 625 13.54 -10.50 1.66
C ALA A 625 12.31 -9.60 1.40
N PHE A 626 12.47 -8.28 1.37
CA PHE A 626 11.39 -7.28 1.28
C PHE A 626 10.41 -7.27 2.46
N GLU A 627 10.77 -7.87 3.59
CA GLU A 627 9.99 -7.86 4.84
C GLU A 627 10.29 -6.60 5.67
N LEU A 628 10.06 -5.42 5.07
CA LEU A 628 10.45 -4.13 5.63
C LEU A 628 9.74 -3.82 6.95
N GLY A 629 8.51 -4.29 7.11
CA GLY A 629 7.74 -4.16 8.36
C GLY A 629 8.36 -4.93 9.51
N VAL A 630 8.89 -6.13 9.25
CA VAL A 630 9.60 -6.95 10.24
C VAL A 630 10.93 -6.30 10.60
N ALA A 631 11.69 -5.83 9.60
CA ALA A 631 12.94 -5.12 9.84
C ALA A 631 12.75 -3.89 10.74
N SER A 632 11.74 -3.06 10.45
CA SER A 632 11.44 -1.87 11.25
C SER A 632 11.06 -2.20 12.70
N ALA A 633 10.27 -3.26 12.92
CA ALA A 633 9.87 -3.71 14.25
C ALA A 633 11.06 -4.16 15.08
N LYS A 634 11.98 -4.94 14.49
CA LYS A 634 13.22 -5.37 15.18
C LYS A 634 14.10 -4.19 15.60
N ILE A 635 14.23 -3.17 14.76
CA ILE A 635 14.98 -1.95 15.09
C ILE A 635 14.29 -1.20 16.23
N TYR A 636 12.95 -1.09 16.18
CA TYR A 636 12.16 -0.46 17.22
C TYR A 636 12.37 -1.14 18.58
N ASP A 637 12.19 -2.45 18.63
CA ASP A 637 12.33 -3.25 19.87
C ASP A 637 13.76 -3.13 20.43
N PHE A 638 14.79 -3.20 19.59
CA PHE A 638 16.16 -3.03 20.02
C PHE A 638 16.40 -1.65 20.64
N ILE A 639 15.94 -0.58 20.00
CA ILE A 639 16.11 0.78 20.50
C ILE A 639 15.39 0.95 21.82
N TRP A 640 14.13 0.50 21.88
CA TRP A 640 13.28 0.71 23.04
C TRP A 640 13.73 -0.15 24.21
N ASP A 641 13.73 -1.46 24.03
CA ASP A 641 13.90 -2.43 25.11
C ASP A 641 15.38 -2.64 25.48
N ASN A 642 16.26 -2.81 24.47
CA ASN A 642 17.66 -3.15 24.77
C ASN A 642 18.52 -1.91 25.02
N TYR A 643 18.48 -0.94 24.12
CA TYR A 643 19.35 0.23 24.20
C TYR A 643 18.88 1.25 25.26
N CYS A 644 17.62 1.72 25.18
CA CYS A 644 17.12 2.77 26.05
C CYS A 644 16.79 2.28 27.46
N ASP A 645 16.06 1.16 27.59
CA ASP A 645 15.56 0.73 28.90
C ASP A 645 16.63 -0.01 29.72
N TRP A 646 17.59 -0.66 29.05
CA TRP A 646 18.62 -1.42 29.73
C TRP A 646 20.02 -0.84 29.54
N PHE A 647 20.57 -0.80 28.32
CA PHE A 647 22.00 -0.52 28.14
C PHE A 647 22.42 0.85 28.67
N ILE A 648 21.65 1.89 28.37
CA ILE A 648 21.90 3.24 28.92
C ILE A 648 21.93 3.19 30.45
N GLU A 649 21.01 2.49 31.09
CA GLU A 649 20.98 2.41 32.56
C GLU A 649 22.13 1.58 33.16
N LEU A 650 22.51 0.49 32.50
CA LEU A 650 23.63 -0.36 32.91
C LEU A 650 24.96 0.39 32.85
N THR A 651 25.19 1.23 31.85
CA THR A 651 26.44 1.99 31.65
C THR A 651 26.62 3.15 32.60
N LYS A 652 25.56 3.67 33.25
CA LYS A 652 25.64 4.88 34.10
C LYS A 652 26.66 4.80 35.23
N ASN A 653 26.90 3.61 35.82
CA ASN A 653 27.92 3.44 36.86
C ASN A 653 29.32 3.75 36.33
N ARG A 654 29.64 3.26 35.14
CA ARG A 654 30.92 3.49 34.48
C ARG A 654 31.08 4.91 33.93
N LEU A 655 29.99 5.51 33.41
CA LEU A 655 29.97 6.91 32.96
C LEU A 655 30.28 7.89 34.10
N ASN A 656 29.93 7.53 35.35
CA ASN A 656 30.20 8.32 36.56
C ASN A 656 31.46 7.89 37.33
N SER A 657 32.27 6.98 36.80
CA SER A 657 33.48 6.51 37.42
C SER A 657 34.53 7.61 37.53
N GLU A 658 35.32 7.63 38.60
CA GLU A 658 36.50 8.49 38.72
C GLU A 658 37.62 8.09 37.77
N ASP A 659 37.69 6.80 37.41
CA ASP A 659 38.66 6.28 36.46
C ASP A 659 38.27 6.70 35.01
N GLN A 660 39.17 7.51 34.40
CA GLN A 660 38.99 8.02 33.05
C GLN A 660 38.84 6.91 32.00
N THR A 661 39.67 5.87 32.10
CA THR A 661 39.68 4.74 31.15
C THR A 661 38.35 4.03 31.18
N THR A 662 37.79 3.76 32.35
CA THR A 662 36.46 3.16 32.51
C THR A 662 35.35 4.01 31.90
N ARG A 663 35.40 5.37 32.11
CA ARG A 663 34.44 6.29 31.53
C ARG A 663 34.52 6.28 30.01
N GLU A 664 35.71 6.44 29.45
CA GLU A 664 35.92 6.50 27.99
C GLU A 664 35.51 5.19 27.30
N ASN A 665 35.83 4.04 27.90
CA ASN A 665 35.39 2.75 27.38
C ASN A 665 33.87 2.63 27.33
N ALA A 666 33.16 3.06 28.38
CA ALA A 666 31.71 3.08 28.39
C ALA A 666 31.12 4.03 27.34
N GLN A 667 31.72 5.24 27.19
CA GLN A 667 31.31 6.21 26.16
C GLN A 667 31.51 5.67 24.76
N ASN A 668 32.62 5.02 24.48
CA ASN A 668 32.91 4.41 23.17
C ASN A 668 31.87 3.37 22.78
N VAL A 669 31.57 2.42 23.67
CA VAL A 669 30.56 1.37 23.35
C VAL A 669 29.16 1.99 23.21
N LEU A 670 28.78 2.91 24.11
CA LEU A 670 27.48 3.58 24.09
C LEU A 670 27.25 4.35 22.78
N CYS A 671 28.29 5.10 22.36
CA CYS A 671 28.22 5.90 21.13
C CYS A 671 28.27 5.00 19.87
N TYR A 672 29.12 3.97 19.87
CA TYR A 672 29.22 3.00 18.76
C TYR A 672 27.87 2.32 18.50
N VAL A 673 27.24 1.79 19.54
CA VAL A 673 25.92 1.11 19.41
C VAL A 673 24.87 2.08 18.88
N LEU A 674 24.87 3.35 19.34
CA LEU A 674 23.95 4.37 18.83
C LEU A 674 24.20 4.62 17.34
N ILE A 675 25.44 4.85 16.92
CA ILE A 675 25.78 5.14 15.51
C ILE A 675 25.35 3.98 14.59
N GLU A 676 25.68 2.74 14.94
CA GLU A 676 25.30 1.58 14.10
C GLU A 676 23.79 1.37 14.07
N THR A 677 23.11 1.63 15.18
CA THR A 677 21.63 1.62 15.22
C THR A 677 21.01 2.71 14.36
N LEU A 678 21.56 3.92 14.37
CA LEU A 678 21.12 5.02 13.50
C LEU A 678 21.31 4.68 12.02
N LYS A 679 22.38 3.97 11.64
CA LYS A 679 22.58 3.49 10.27
C LYS A 679 21.46 2.50 9.85
N LEU A 680 21.11 1.55 10.72
CA LEU A 680 20.00 0.62 10.44
C LEU A 680 18.64 1.32 10.33
N LEU A 681 18.40 2.34 11.15
CA LEU A 681 17.16 3.08 11.19
C LEU A 681 17.03 4.12 10.05
N HIS A 682 18.15 4.60 9.51
CA HIS A 682 18.17 5.72 8.55
C HIS A 682 17.28 5.51 7.32
N PRO A 683 17.20 4.36 6.65
CA PRO A 683 16.28 4.17 5.54
C PRO A 683 14.81 4.43 5.89
N PHE A 684 14.42 4.14 7.13
CA PHE A 684 13.06 4.28 7.64
C PHE A 684 12.75 5.70 8.13
N MET A 685 13.68 6.29 8.87
CA MET A 685 13.54 7.58 9.56
C MET A 685 14.75 8.48 9.24
N PRO A 686 14.85 8.98 7.99
CA PRO A 686 16.07 9.61 7.49
C PRO A 686 16.42 10.94 8.16
N PHE A 687 15.45 11.73 8.57
CA PHE A 687 15.71 13.09 9.08
C PHE A 687 16.26 13.11 10.50
N ILE A 688 15.58 12.44 11.42
CA ILE A 688 16.02 12.42 12.82
C ILE A 688 17.37 11.71 12.98
N THR A 689 17.57 10.63 12.22
CA THR A 689 18.82 9.88 12.26
C THR A 689 19.98 10.70 11.73
N GLU A 690 19.79 11.46 10.64
CA GLU A 690 20.80 12.37 10.10
C GLU A 690 21.13 13.50 11.07
N GLU A 691 20.14 14.18 11.65
CA GLU A 691 20.38 15.30 12.58
C GLU A 691 21.12 14.84 13.86
N ILE A 692 20.78 13.65 14.39
CA ILE A 692 21.50 13.08 15.54
C ILE A 692 22.93 12.73 15.14
N TRP A 693 23.13 12.06 14.02
CA TRP A 693 24.44 11.62 13.55
C TRP A 693 25.38 12.80 13.29
N GLN A 694 24.87 13.91 12.71
CA GLN A 694 25.63 15.14 12.51
C GLN A 694 26.11 15.81 13.81
N ALA A 695 25.56 15.43 14.94
CA ALA A 695 25.93 15.97 16.25
C ALA A 695 26.87 15.03 17.04
N LEU A 696 26.94 13.75 16.66
CA LEU A 696 27.83 12.75 17.26
C LEU A 696 29.24 12.81 16.63
N PRO A 697 30.27 12.26 17.29
CA PRO A 697 31.55 11.98 16.64
C PRO A 697 31.33 10.96 15.50
N HIS A 698 31.67 11.31 14.28
CA HIS A 698 31.47 10.47 13.10
C HIS A 698 32.53 10.72 12.02
N GLU A 699 32.66 9.79 11.09
CA GLU A 699 33.44 9.92 9.87
C GLU A 699 32.49 10.05 8.67
N GLY A 700 32.86 10.85 7.66
CA GLY A 700 32.06 11.10 6.48
C GLY A 700 31.21 12.35 6.57
N GLU A 701 30.49 12.67 5.50
CA GLU A 701 29.75 13.92 5.35
C GLU A 701 28.28 13.78 5.77
N PHE A 702 27.66 12.64 5.43
CA PHE A 702 26.25 12.34 5.71
C PHE A 702 26.05 10.87 6.05
N LEU A 703 25.10 10.61 6.94
CA LEU A 703 24.70 9.26 7.35
C LEU A 703 24.23 8.41 6.14
N MET A 704 23.47 9.00 5.23
CA MET A 704 23.00 8.33 4.01
C MET A 704 24.11 7.82 3.10
N LEU A 705 25.33 8.31 3.24
CA LEU A 705 26.52 7.91 2.49
C LEU A 705 27.42 6.94 3.29
N SER A 706 27.08 6.69 4.55
CA SER A 706 27.83 5.76 5.38
C SER A 706 27.62 4.32 4.94
N LYS A 707 28.56 3.45 5.27
CA LYS A 707 28.47 2.02 4.97
C LYS A 707 27.39 1.38 5.84
N TRP A 708 26.57 0.50 5.21
CA TRP A 708 25.62 -0.35 5.93
C TRP A 708 26.34 -1.25 6.91
N PRO A 709 25.82 -1.41 8.16
CA PRO A 709 26.43 -2.31 9.13
C PRO A 709 26.52 -3.75 8.64
N GLU A 710 27.61 -4.42 8.96
CA GLU A 710 27.82 -5.81 8.57
C GLU A 710 27.89 -6.71 9.80
N TYR A 711 27.27 -7.89 9.71
CA TYR A 711 27.41 -8.92 10.74
C TYR A 711 28.86 -9.35 10.88
N ASN A 712 29.34 -9.44 12.13
CA ASN A 712 30.70 -9.89 12.43
C ASN A 712 30.66 -10.98 13.50
N GLU A 713 31.09 -12.17 13.15
CA GLU A 713 31.12 -13.33 14.07
C GLU A 713 31.93 -13.08 15.36
N LYS A 714 32.95 -12.23 15.29
CA LYS A 714 33.76 -11.85 16.45
C LYS A 714 33.02 -10.99 17.48
N SER A 715 31.90 -10.41 17.10
CA SER A 715 31.02 -9.61 17.97
C SER A 715 29.83 -10.42 18.49
N SER A 716 29.85 -11.74 18.35
CA SER A 716 28.87 -12.66 18.91
C SER A 716 29.35 -13.21 20.24
N PHE A 717 28.61 -12.95 21.31
CA PHE A 717 28.96 -13.33 22.69
C PHE A 717 27.79 -14.07 23.36
N PRO A 718 27.42 -15.27 22.92
CA PRO A 718 26.20 -15.95 23.37
C PRO A 718 26.22 -16.27 24.89
N ALA A 719 27.35 -16.59 25.46
CA ALA A 719 27.46 -16.88 26.91
C ALA A 719 27.22 -15.60 27.75
N GLU A 720 27.81 -14.49 27.36
CA GLU A 720 27.60 -13.20 28.02
C GLU A 720 26.23 -12.63 27.79
N GLU A 721 25.64 -12.95 26.64
CA GLU A 721 24.24 -12.59 26.33
C GLU A 721 23.27 -13.31 27.26
N GLU A 722 23.46 -14.64 27.49
CA GLU A 722 22.67 -15.44 28.41
C GLU A 722 22.90 -14.99 29.88
N ALA A 723 24.13 -14.74 30.26
CA ALA A 723 24.47 -14.25 31.59
C ALA A 723 23.80 -12.91 31.90
N MET A 724 23.87 -11.96 31.00
CA MET A 724 23.24 -10.65 31.19
C MET A 724 21.71 -10.74 31.17
N GLN A 725 21.13 -11.62 30.34
CA GLN A 725 19.69 -11.85 30.30
C GLN A 725 19.17 -12.43 31.63
N THR A 726 19.94 -13.31 32.24
CA THR A 726 19.66 -13.88 33.60
C THR A 726 19.61 -12.75 34.65
N VAL A 727 20.58 -11.83 34.60
CA VAL A 727 20.61 -10.69 35.53
C VAL A 727 19.42 -9.73 35.28
N ILE A 728 19.10 -9.45 34.05
CA ILE A 728 17.95 -8.61 33.65
C ILE A 728 16.62 -9.22 34.13
N GLU A 729 16.45 -10.53 33.95
CA GLU A 729 15.26 -11.26 34.44
C GLU A 729 15.12 -11.14 35.96
N ALA A 730 16.20 -11.38 36.69
CA ALA A 730 16.17 -11.26 38.13
C ALA A 730 15.83 -9.83 38.63
N ILE A 731 16.43 -8.82 38.01
CA ILE A 731 16.11 -7.40 38.31
C ILE A 731 14.66 -7.10 38.00
N THR A 732 14.14 -7.59 36.87
CA THR A 732 12.76 -7.38 36.46
C THR A 732 11.78 -8.05 37.45
N ALA A 733 12.04 -9.28 37.85
CA ALA A 733 11.23 -10.01 38.83
C ALA A 733 11.24 -9.33 40.21
N ILE A 734 12.40 -8.86 40.66
CA ILE A 734 12.48 -8.06 41.90
C ILE A 734 11.67 -6.79 41.80
N ARG A 735 11.81 -6.02 40.71
CA ARG A 735 11.05 -4.77 40.48
C ARG A 735 9.55 -5.02 40.47
N ALA A 736 9.10 -6.08 39.79
CA ALA A 736 7.69 -6.45 39.74
C ALA A 736 7.15 -6.75 41.14
N ARG A 737 7.88 -7.56 41.91
CA ARG A 737 7.49 -7.91 43.27
C ARG A 737 7.48 -6.72 44.23
N ARG A 738 8.48 -5.84 44.13
CA ARG A 738 8.52 -4.60 44.92
C ARG A 738 7.36 -3.66 44.57
N ASN A 739 7.00 -3.58 43.31
CA ASN A 739 5.87 -2.76 42.85
C ASN A 739 4.52 -3.30 43.36
N GLU A 740 4.32 -4.62 43.31
CA GLU A 740 3.14 -5.30 43.89
C GLU A 740 2.99 -4.99 45.37
N MET A 741 4.11 -4.88 46.09
CA MET A 741 4.14 -4.57 47.51
C MET A 741 4.13 -3.06 47.81
N ASN A 742 4.04 -2.19 46.79
CA ASN A 742 4.09 -0.72 46.92
C ASN A 742 5.37 -0.20 47.60
N VAL A 743 6.52 -0.89 47.40
CA VAL A 743 7.81 -0.47 47.96
C VAL A 743 8.36 0.71 47.18
N ALA A 744 8.72 1.78 47.86
CA ALA A 744 9.29 2.96 47.22
C ALA A 744 10.56 2.58 46.40
N PRO A 745 10.69 3.06 45.14
CA PRO A 745 11.85 2.70 44.28
C PRO A 745 13.21 2.99 44.91
N SER A 746 13.33 4.05 45.73
CA SER A 746 14.56 4.45 46.37
C SER A 746 14.91 3.68 47.65
N LYS A 747 14.00 2.82 48.15
CA LYS A 747 14.22 2.06 49.38
C LYS A 747 15.22 0.94 49.10
N LYS A 748 16.36 0.95 49.81
CA LYS A 748 17.38 -0.06 49.66
C LYS A 748 17.01 -1.30 50.48
N VAL A 749 17.29 -2.49 49.89
CA VAL A 749 16.96 -3.80 50.42
C VAL A 749 18.14 -4.76 50.23
N HIS A 750 18.42 -5.58 51.23
CA HIS A 750 19.37 -6.67 51.08
C HIS A 750 18.76 -7.86 50.29
N TYR A 751 19.52 -8.41 49.35
CA TYR A 751 19.09 -9.57 48.57
C TYR A 751 19.97 -10.78 48.88
N THR A 752 19.38 -11.92 49.19
CA THR A 752 20.05 -13.19 49.23
C THR A 752 19.67 -14.01 48.01
N VAL A 753 20.63 -14.31 47.16
CA VAL A 753 20.43 -14.99 45.88
C VAL A 753 20.95 -16.42 45.98
N ALA A 754 20.05 -17.41 45.98
CA ALA A 754 20.40 -18.83 45.94
C ALA A 754 20.44 -19.29 44.46
N THR A 755 21.59 -19.65 43.97
CA THR A 755 21.81 -19.94 42.54
C THR A 755 22.93 -20.92 42.26
N ALA A 756 22.85 -21.64 41.15
CA ALA A 756 23.95 -22.40 40.58
C ALA A 756 24.88 -21.52 39.68
N HIS A 757 24.48 -20.29 39.36
CA HIS A 757 25.19 -19.38 38.47
C HIS A 757 25.87 -18.23 39.25
N ALA A 758 26.66 -18.59 40.27
CA ALA A 758 27.28 -17.64 41.21
C ALA A 758 28.12 -16.56 40.51
N ASP A 759 28.89 -16.90 39.49
CA ASP A 759 29.73 -15.97 38.74
C ASP A 759 28.89 -14.91 37.99
N THR A 760 27.77 -15.32 37.38
CA THR A 760 26.83 -14.43 36.68
C THR A 760 26.21 -13.40 37.62
N PHE A 761 25.71 -13.87 38.76
CA PHE A 761 25.11 -12.98 39.77
C PHE A 761 26.15 -12.10 40.46
N SER A 762 27.38 -12.56 40.66
CA SER A 762 28.48 -11.76 41.20
C SER A 762 28.84 -10.61 40.24
N ALA A 763 28.95 -10.91 38.96
CA ALA A 763 29.17 -9.86 37.96
C ALA A 763 27.97 -8.87 37.87
N GLY A 764 26.78 -9.34 38.22
CA GLY A 764 25.55 -8.55 38.24
C GLY A 764 25.37 -7.62 39.46
N ILE A 765 26.14 -7.76 40.51
CA ILE A 765 25.98 -6.97 41.76
C ILE A 765 25.84 -5.45 41.52
N PRO A 766 26.69 -4.81 40.71
CA PRO A 766 26.56 -3.36 40.42
C PRO A 766 25.19 -2.98 39.83
N PHE A 767 24.59 -3.88 39.04
CA PHE A 767 23.31 -3.66 38.41
C PHE A 767 22.13 -3.84 39.38
N PHE A 768 22.22 -4.83 40.30
CA PHE A 768 21.26 -5.00 41.40
C PHE A 768 21.27 -3.77 42.33
N THR A 769 22.46 -3.27 42.67
CA THR A 769 22.62 -2.08 43.51
C THR A 769 21.94 -0.87 42.91
N ARG A 770 22.09 -0.66 41.60
CA ARG A 770 21.53 0.49 40.91
C ARG A 770 20.06 0.30 40.51
N LEU A 771 19.79 -0.82 39.87
CA LEU A 771 18.51 -1.00 39.17
C LEU A 771 17.44 -1.71 40.00
N ALA A 772 17.84 -2.48 41.03
CA ALA A 772 16.94 -3.10 41.98
C ALA A 772 17.03 -2.47 43.38
N SER A 773 17.81 -1.40 43.53
CA SER A 773 18.03 -0.69 44.80
C SER A 773 18.52 -1.65 45.93
N ALA A 774 19.50 -2.53 45.59
CA ALA A 774 20.13 -3.35 46.58
C ALA A 774 20.95 -2.49 47.56
N SER A 775 20.84 -2.78 48.85
CA SER A 775 21.80 -2.32 49.85
C SER A 775 23.06 -3.15 49.81
N ASP A 776 22.89 -4.45 49.66
CA ASP A 776 23.93 -5.49 49.50
C ASP A 776 23.31 -6.73 48.83
N VAL A 777 24.15 -7.60 48.25
CA VAL A 777 23.74 -8.85 47.63
C VAL A 777 24.60 -9.98 48.11
N THR A 778 24.00 -10.93 48.79
CA THR A 778 24.69 -12.17 49.25
C THR A 778 24.34 -13.32 48.31
N ILE A 779 25.35 -13.95 47.70
CA ILE A 779 25.15 -15.09 46.78
C ILE A 779 25.46 -16.36 47.55
N VAL A 780 24.54 -17.33 47.49
CA VAL A 780 24.67 -18.64 48.15
C VAL A 780 24.36 -19.77 47.15
N PRO A 781 24.85 -21.01 47.41
CA PRO A 781 24.53 -22.16 46.56
C PRO A 781 23.03 -22.37 46.41
N ALA A 782 22.57 -22.92 45.25
CA ALA A 782 21.17 -23.15 44.97
C ALA A 782 20.47 -24.06 45.99
N ASP A 783 21.21 -24.97 46.60
CA ASP A 783 20.71 -25.92 47.62
C ASP A 783 20.87 -25.39 49.05
N ALA A 784 21.34 -24.15 49.22
CA ALA A 784 21.50 -23.57 50.55
C ALA A 784 20.20 -23.54 51.32
N ALA A 785 20.22 -23.99 52.57
CA ALA A 785 19.07 -23.92 53.45
C ALA A 785 18.87 -22.45 53.90
N ILE A 786 17.90 -21.76 53.34
CA ILE A 786 17.55 -20.38 53.70
C ILE A 786 16.29 -20.43 54.56
N ASP A 787 16.37 -19.85 55.72
CA ASP A 787 15.18 -19.63 56.50
C ASP A 787 14.29 -18.58 55.80
N ALA A 788 13.10 -19.01 55.34
CA ALA A 788 12.16 -18.20 54.61
C ALA A 788 11.23 -17.34 55.55
N ASP A 789 11.31 -17.58 56.86
CA ASP A 789 10.45 -16.82 57.79
C ASP A 789 10.83 -15.33 57.79
N GLY A 790 9.80 -14.49 57.64
CA GLY A 790 10.01 -13.02 57.52
C GLY A 790 10.70 -12.56 56.23
N LYS A 791 10.74 -13.38 55.17
CA LYS A 791 11.31 -13.02 53.86
C LYS A 791 10.28 -13.16 52.74
N VAL A 792 10.42 -12.33 51.75
CA VAL A 792 9.70 -12.43 50.47
C VAL A 792 10.57 -13.13 49.46
N GLU A 793 10.08 -14.20 48.89
CA GLU A 793 10.76 -14.97 47.85
C GLU A 793 10.32 -14.55 46.44
N VAL A 794 11.28 -14.49 45.52
CA VAL A 794 11.11 -14.26 44.09
C VAL A 794 11.84 -15.36 43.35
N ASP A 795 11.11 -16.13 42.55
CA ASP A 795 11.68 -17.23 41.75
C ASP A 795 11.91 -16.78 40.33
N THR A 796 13.06 -17.13 39.79
CA THR A 796 13.42 -16.98 38.35
C THR A 796 13.93 -18.35 37.86
N HIS A 797 14.13 -18.47 36.54
CA HIS A 797 14.67 -19.74 36.01
C HIS A 797 16.05 -20.11 36.55
N ALA A 798 16.87 -19.13 37.01
CA ALA A 798 18.25 -19.30 37.40
C ALA A 798 18.53 -19.10 38.89
N ALA A 799 17.56 -18.57 39.66
CA ALA A 799 17.78 -18.24 41.06
C ALA A 799 16.50 -18.11 41.86
N ARG A 800 16.61 -18.40 43.18
CA ARG A 800 15.63 -17.98 44.18
C ARG A 800 16.20 -16.79 44.96
N ILE A 801 15.44 -15.69 45.00
CA ILE A 801 15.87 -14.41 45.57
C ILE A 801 15.04 -14.06 46.78
N PHE A 802 15.69 -13.87 47.91
CA PHE A 802 15.04 -13.60 49.19
C PHE A 802 15.27 -12.14 49.61
N MET A 803 14.22 -11.50 50.06
CA MET A 803 14.17 -10.10 50.54
C MET A 803 13.61 -10.04 51.95
N PRO A 804 14.31 -9.46 52.92
CA PRO A 804 13.72 -9.33 54.27
C PRO A 804 12.47 -8.44 54.24
N LEU A 805 11.35 -8.96 54.74
CA LEU A 805 10.07 -8.24 54.74
C LEU A 805 10.20 -6.94 55.56
N ALA A 806 10.93 -6.92 56.64
CA ALA A 806 11.17 -5.74 57.47
C ALA A 806 11.90 -4.61 56.74
N GLU A 807 12.69 -4.94 55.69
CA GLU A 807 13.34 -3.97 54.87
C GLU A 807 12.42 -3.47 53.73
N LEU A 808 11.46 -4.25 53.29
CA LEU A 808 10.54 -3.92 52.22
C LEU A 808 9.41 -2.97 52.73
N VAL A 809 8.86 -3.26 53.88
CA VAL A 809 7.69 -2.56 54.41
C VAL A 809 8.09 -1.76 55.66
N ASP A 810 7.71 -0.50 55.73
CA ASP A 810 7.71 0.32 56.93
C ASP A 810 6.39 0.05 57.63
N PHE A 811 6.39 -0.94 58.52
CA PHE A 811 5.18 -1.42 59.18
C PHE A 811 4.39 -0.30 59.85
N GLU A 812 5.04 0.68 60.45
CA GLU A 812 4.35 1.80 61.11
C GLU A 812 3.68 2.72 60.08
N LYS A 813 4.38 3.08 59.01
CA LYS A 813 3.84 3.90 57.93
C LYS A 813 2.71 3.19 57.17
N GLU A 814 2.89 1.91 56.89
CA GLU A 814 1.90 1.12 56.16
C GLU A 814 0.66 0.88 57.01
N LEU A 815 0.78 0.61 58.29
CA LEU A 815 -0.32 0.55 59.24
C LEU A 815 -1.05 1.92 59.34
N ALA A 816 -0.29 3.03 59.33
CA ALA A 816 -0.89 4.37 59.31
C ALA A 816 -1.61 4.66 58.00
N ARG A 817 -1.06 4.19 56.83
CA ARG A 817 -1.72 4.30 55.52
C ARG A 817 -3.00 3.49 55.48
N ILE A 818 -2.95 2.23 55.90
CA ILE A 818 -4.13 1.34 55.99
C ILE A 818 -5.19 1.94 56.89
N ALA A 819 -4.79 2.45 58.06
CA ALA A 819 -5.72 3.12 58.99
C ALA A 819 -6.40 4.36 58.39
N LYS A 820 -5.63 5.16 57.60
CA LYS A 820 -6.18 6.33 56.91
C LYS A 820 -7.11 5.95 55.77
N GLU A 821 -6.75 4.95 54.99
CA GLU A 821 -7.57 4.43 53.87
C GLU A 821 -8.86 3.78 54.41
N LYS A 822 -8.78 3.04 55.50
CA LYS A 822 -9.92 2.47 56.19
C LYS A 822 -10.84 3.55 56.70
N ALA A 823 -10.35 4.57 57.38
CA ALA A 823 -11.13 5.70 57.85
C ALA A 823 -11.83 6.45 56.72
N ASN A 824 -11.20 6.61 55.57
CA ASN A 824 -11.80 7.19 54.36
C ASN A 824 -12.91 6.29 53.80
N ALA A 825 -12.68 4.98 53.68
CA ALA A 825 -13.67 4.00 53.23
C ALA A 825 -14.87 3.94 54.16
N GLU A 826 -14.64 3.94 55.48
CA GLU A 826 -15.70 3.98 56.52
C GLU A 826 -16.53 5.25 56.42
N LYS A 827 -15.90 6.41 56.20
CA LYS A 827 -16.59 7.70 56.00
C LYS A 827 -17.46 7.70 54.73
N GLN A 828 -16.95 7.13 53.63
CA GLN A 828 -17.70 6.99 52.37
C GLN A 828 -18.86 6.01 52.52
N LEU A 829 -18.64 4.87 53.18
CA LEU A 829 -19.68 3.89 53.51
C LEU A 829 -20.79 4.48 54.34
N ALA A 830 -20.46 5.20 55.45
CA ALA A 830 -21.43 5.90 56.27
C ALA A 830 -22.26 6.94 55.49
N GLY A 831 -21.61 7.66 54.53
CA GLY A 831 -22.30 8.57 53.64
C GLY A 831 -23.31 7.88 52.72
N ILE A 832 -22.95 6.71 52.16
CA ILE A 832 -23.84 5.92 51.30
C ILE A 832 -24.94 5.26 52.13
N GLU A 833 -24.64 4.70 53.32
CA GLU A 833 -25.63 4.08 54.21
C GLU A 833 -26.64 5.10 54.71
N ASN A 834 -26.21 6.32 55.02
CA ASN A 834 -27.13 7.40 55.37
C ASN A 834 -28.06 7.78 54.22
N LYS A 835 -27.56 7.78 52.98
CA LYS A 835 -28.42 7.95 51.80
C LYS A 835 -29.42 6.81 51.65
N LEU A 836 -29.00 5.55 51.88
CA LEU A 836 -29.83 4.36 51.77
C LEU A 836 -30.85 4.24 52.91
N LYS A 837 -30.63 4.92 54.07
CA LYS A 837 -31.57 5.03 55.18
C LYS A 837 -32.62 6.15 55.03
N ASN A 838 -32.39 7.03 54.05
CA ASN A 838 -33.33 8.17 53.84
C ASN A 838 -34.51 7.70 52.97
N GLU A 839 -35.68 7.60 53.58
CA GLU A 839 -36.94 7.17 52.96
C GLU A 839 -37.29 8.07 51.74
N GLY A 840 -36.96 9.38 51.81
CA GLY A 840 -37.20 10.31 50.72
C GLY A 840 -36.32 10.10 49.52
N PHE A 841 -35.09 9.55 49.73
CA PHE A 841 -34.21 9.16 48.66
C PHE A 841 -34.70 7.87 48.00
N LEU A 842 -35.04 6.85 48.81
CA LEU A 842 -35.53 5.55 48.32
C LEU A 842 -36.84 5.69 47.52
N ALA A 843 -37.70 6.65 47.87
CA ALA A 843 -38.97 6.86 47.21
C ALA A 843 -38.88 7.68 45.91
N LYS A 844 -37.80 8.48 45.71
CA LYS A 844 -37.68 9.41 44.59
C LYS A 844 -36.55 9.07 43.59
N ALA A 845 -35.56 8.28 44.01
CA ALA A 845 -34.44 7.93 43.15
C ALA A 845 -34.78 6.76 42.20
N PRO A 846 -34.32 6.78 40.96
CA PRO A 846 -34.46 5.64 40.05
C PRO A 846 -33.85 4.36 40.65
N GLU A 847 -34.49 3.23 40.44
CA GLU A 847 -34.08 1.92 40.99
C GLU A 847 -32.61 1.58 40.66
N ALA A 848 -32.13 1.94 39.48
CA ALA A 848 -30.72 1.77 39.05
C ALA A 848 -29.75 2.56 39.97
N VAL A 849 -30.09 3.74 40.43
CA VAL A 849 -29.28 4.58 41.33
C VAL A 849 -29.24 4.00 42.73
N VAL A 850 -30.36 3.45 43.22
CA VAL A 850 -30.46 2.79 44.54
C VAL A 850 -29.64 1.49 44.52
N ASN A 851 -29.75 0.70 43.46
CA ASN A 851 -28.99 -0.53 43.28
C ASN A 851 -27.50 -0.26 43.13
N GLY A 852 -27.10 0.81 42.38
CA GLY A 852 -25.73 1.30 42.32
C GLY A 852 -25.17 1.67 43.72
N ALA A 853 -25.89 2.41 44.50
CA ALA A 853 -25.48 2.77 45.87
C ALA A 853 -25.34 1.55 46.80
N ARG A 854 -26.21 0.54 46.67
CA ARG A 854 -26.07 -0.73 47.41
C ARG A 854 -24.81 -1.50 46.99
N ALA A 855 -24.53 -1.62 45.70
CA ALA A 855 -23.32 -2.28 45.18
C ALA A 855 -22.04 -1.55 45.63
N ASP A 856 -22.06 -0.22 45.70
CA ASP A 856 -20.92 0.58 46.18
C ASP A 856 -20.72 0.41 47.68
N ALA A 857 -21.79 0.31 48.46
CA ALA A 857 -21.70 0.00 49.88
C ALA A 857 -21.09 -1.40 50.13
N GLU A 858 -21.48 -2.41 49.36
CA GLU A 858 -20.89 -3.75 49.46
C GLU A 858 -19.40 -3.76 49.11
N LYS A 859 -18.99 -3.07 48.03
CA LYS A 859 -17.58 -2.91 47.66
C LYS A 859 -16.76 -2.25 48.77
N LEU A 860 -17.28 -1.22 49.40
CA LEU A 860 -16.62 -0.52 50.51
C LEU A 860 -16.50 -1.41 51.77
N ARG A 861 -17.50 -2.21 52.07
CA ARG A 861 -17.42 -3.19 53.18
C ARG A 861 -16.36 -4.25 52.92
N ALA A 862 -16.34 -4.81 51.72
CA ALA A 862 -15.29 -5.78 51.31
C ALA A 862 -13.90 -5.16 51.36
N LEU A 863 -13.75 -3.88 50.96
CA LEU A 863 -12.49 -3.15 51.04
C LEU A 863 -12.07 -2.96 52.53
N ILE A 864 -12.97 -2.56 53.40
CA ILE A 864 -12.68 -2.41 54.84
C ILE A 864 -12.24 -3.73 55.46
N GLU A 865 -12.94 -4.83 55.16
CA GLU A 865 -12.59 -6.16 55.64
C GLU A 865 -11.20 -6.59 55.15
N LYS A 866 -10.88 -6.33 53.88
CA LYS A 866 -9.56 -6.57 53.30
C LYS A 866 -8.46 -5.75 54.00
N LEU A 867 -8.74 -4.48 54.28
CA LEU A 867 -7.80 -3.61 54.99
C LEU A 867 -7.56 -4.06 56.43
N ASP A 868 -8.60 -4.52 57.13
CA ASP A 868 -8.49 -5.09 58.47
C ASP A 868 -7.68 -6.40 58.49
N ALA A 869 -7.94 -7.28 57.55
CA ALA A 869 -7.17 -8.49 57.39
C ALA A 869 -5.67 -8.21 57.13
N SER A 870 -5.41 -7.20 56.26
CA SER A 870 -4.04 -6.74 55.98
C SER A 870 -3.35 -6.15 57.20
N ALA A 871 -4.04 -5.31 57.96
CA ALA A 871 -3.50 -4.74 59.21
C ALA A 871 -3.24 -5.81 60.30
N ALA A 872 -4.09 -6.85 60.38
CA ALA A 872 -3.94 -7.94 61.33
C ALA A 872 -2.74 -8.86 60.94
N ALA A 873 -2.56 -9.09 59.65
CA ALA A 873 -1.43 -9.86 59.15
C ALA A 873 -0.07 -9.15 59.42
N MET A 874 -0.06 -7.82 59.42
CA MET A 874 1.17 -7.02 59.70
C MET A 874 1.48 -6.84 61.19
N LYS A 875 0.56 -7.19 62.06
CA LYS A 875 0.76 -7.13 63.55
C LYS A 875 1.19 -8.48 64.16
N LYS A 876 1.07 -9.55 63.41
CA LYS A 876 1.63 -10.85 63.71
C LYS A 876 3.11 -10.91 63.28
#